data_78323c2fd77721c814e22bdecb0bea2f
#
_entry.id   78323c2fd77721c814e22bdecb0bea2f
#
_cell.length_a   1.000
_cell.length_b   1.000
_cell.length_c   1.000
_cell.angle_alpha   90.00
_cell.angle_beta   90.00
_cell.angle_gamma   90.00
#
_symmetry.space_group_name_H-M   'P 1'
#
loop_
_entity.id
_entity.type
_entity.pdbx_description
1 polymer ?
#
loop_
_entity_poly.entity_id
_entity_poly.type
_entity_poly.pdbx_seq_one_letter_code
_entity_poly.pdbx_strand_id
1 'polypeptide(L)'
;MIDKRVLKSLTKAVGRGAVLSHPADLILYSYDSSTARGTPDAVVFPSSTEQVARVVRLCAERRIPFVARGAGTNLSGGSAPLRGGVVITLSRLNRVLEIDAANQRVVVQPGVVNLDLQAMLAPYGFQFCPDPASQKVSTIGGNVAENAGGPHCLKYGVTTNHVLGLTVVTPQGEVRQFGGRTLDLPGYDLVGLFVGSEGTFGIATEMVLKLRPLPESTQVVLALFDTLEAAGEAVTQIIAVGIVATALEIMDRNTIAAVEASFPTGIPTDVEAFLLIEVDGLTEALDRQAEQCAEICRKLAARSVEIGQTEEEKAKLWTARKSAFGATARLNPSMLVNDATVPRTRIPEVLRGIQEIERRYEVQIGKVFHAGDGNLHSNVLFDRDDPDGFRRAEAASAEIFALAAGVGGTITGEHGVGAEKPHHLRLIFSEADLEAQRRVRQVFDPLGIANPGKVLPEGRGERGQGPGARGQTPGVGEALRELEAVVGADRLITATGGVATLTEGVSAYAVDGQMPLAVAEAGSESEVAGLLRVAADRGLSVLLRGGGRQLYYGAPCGPIGLVVSLARLNKVVEYEADDLTITVQAGMTLGALRRLVGEHHQMLPLDPPGPEDATIGGIVAAGLAGPMRMRYGSPRDLVLGLRVALSTGEIIKVGGRTVKNVAGYDLTKLFIGSLGTLGAMLEVTLRLIPKPEETAMFTVTVSPARAREATAALLNSRLDIATCDVLSTTPWEPRPRGDSVTLYLGAMGSREAVARQERELRAMFPEGVTRVGDEAIWARVRNLAYPAGEGCLLRLSVPMAKVVDMVELIAARPGWTAAARAGDGIVYALGPADRGRLETLRAEAGKVGGGAVLEAGPVELKRGFPVWSAVVPNADLMRALRQTFDPTGVLGCGRAVA
;
A
#
# COMPACT_ATOMS: atom_id res chain seq x y z
N MET A 1 8.62 -11.60 -36.47
CA MET A 1 10.03 -12.05 -36.32
C MET A 1 10.96 -10.85 -36.41
N ILE A 2 11.89 -10.75 -35.48
CA ILE A 2 12.93 -9.71 -35.44
C ILE A 2 13.96 -9.98 -36.58
N ASP A 3 14.31 -8.97 -37.38
CA ASP A 3 15.28 -9.10 -38.46
C ASP A 3 16.74 -9.13 -37.95
N LYS A 4 17.70 -9.52 -38.85
CA LYS A 4 19.13 -9.59 -38.52
C LYS A 4 19.73 -8.24 -38.11
N ARG A 5 19.13 -7.09 -38.52
CA ARG A 5 19.61 -5.75 -38.17
C ARG A 5 19.24 -5.44 -36.70
N VAL A 6 18.05 -5.80 -36.29
CA VAL A 6 17.61 -5.67 -34.90
C VAL A 6 18.46 -6.56 -33.97
N LEU A 7 18.69 -7.84 -34.34
CA LEU A 7 19.57 -8.74 -33.56
C LEU A 7 20.99 -8.16 -33.42
N LYS A 8 21.55 -7.58 -34.48
CA LYS A 8 22.84 -6.90 -34.41
C LYS A 8 22.80 -5.69 -33.44
N SER A 9 21.73 -4.94 -33.48
CA SER A 9 21.52 -3.78 -32.56
C SER A 9 21.37 -4.22 -31.11
N LEU A 10 20.61 -5.27 -30.83
CA LEU A 10 20.51 -5.89 -29.51
C LEU A 10 21.88 -6.37 -29.01
N THR A 11 22.66 -7.06 -29.88
CA THR A 11 24.03 -7.49 -29.56
C THR A 11 24.96 -6.30 -29.23
N LYS A 12 24.81 -5.19 -29.97
CA LYS A 12 25.56 -3.95 -29.67
C LYS A 12 25.14 -3.34 -28.32
N ALA A 13 23.86 -3.44 -27.97
CA ALA A 13 23.32 -2.86 -26.70
C ALA A 13 23.79 -3.61 -25.47
N VAL A 14 23.84 -4.96 -25.49
CA VAL A 14 24.12 -5.81 -24.31
C VAL A 14 25.41 -6.60 -24.37
N GLY A 15 26.09 -6.63 -25.53
CA GLY A 15 27.33 -7.37 -25.74
C GLY A 15 27.17 -8.75 -26.40
N ARG A 16 28.26 -9.28 -26.93
CA ARG A 16 28.31 -10.64 -27.50
C ARG A 16 28.11 -11.68 -26.38
N GLY A 17 27.33 -12.74 -26.65
CA GLY A 17 27.00 -13.79 -25.65
C GLY A 17 25.91 -13.40 -24.65
N ALA A 18 25.27 -12.22 -24.82
CA ALA A 18 24.15 -11.77 -24.01
C ALA A 18 22.85 -11.70 -24.83
N VAL A 19 22.78 -12.35 -26.00
CA VAL A 19 21.58 -12.42 -26.86
C VAL A 19 21.40 -13.86 -27.31
N LEU A 20 20.21 -14.44 -27.07
CA LEU A 20 19.78 -15.71 -27.63
C LEU A 20 18.76 -15.47 -28.73
N SER A 21 18.87 -16.21 -29.86
CA SER A 21 17.95 -16.10 -30.98
C SER A 21 17.75 -17.44 -31.69
N HIS A 22 18.39 -18.50 -31.20
CA HIS A 22 18.20 -19.84 -31.73
C HIS A 22 16.91 -20.46 -31.16
N PRO A 23 16.04 -21.08 -31.98
CA PRO A 23 14.76 -21.60 -31.50
C PRO A 23 14.85 -22.54 -30.29
N ALA A 24 15.84 -23.40 -30.23
CA ALA A 24 16.05 -24.31 -29.10
C ALA A 24 16.31 -23.57 -27.78
N ASP A 25 17.01 -22.44 -27.82
CA ASP A 25 17.27 -21.63 -26.62
C ASP A 25 16.02 -20.84 -26.20
N LEU A 26 15.23 -20.37 -27.20
CA LEU A 26 14.05 -19.54 -26.95
C LEU A 26 12.92 -20.32 -26.24
N ILE A 27 12.86 -21.65 -26.39
CA ILE A 27 11.85 -22.51 -25.73
C ILE A 27 11.90 -22.34 -24.20
N LEU A 28 13.09 -22.16 -23.60
CA LEU A 28 13.27 -21.99 -22.17
C LEU A 28 12.64 -20.69 -21.62
N TYR A 29 12.33 -19.77 -22.50
CA TYR A 29 11.76 -18.45 -22.17
C TYR A 29 10.34 -18.26 -22.72
N SER A 30 9.72 -19.36 -23.24
CA SER A 30 8.38 -19.35 -23.81
C SER A 30 7.27 -19.49 -22.79
N TYR A 31 7.59 -19.78 -21.53
CA TYR A 31 6.64 -20.10 -20.46
C TYR A 31 7.13 -19.59 -19.09
N ASP A 32 6.25 -19.58 -18.13
CA ASP A 32 6.52 -19.44 -16.70
C ASP A 32 5.85 -20.60 -15.92
N SER A 33 5.58 -20.43 -14.63
CA SER A 33 4.94 -21.49 -13.81
C SER A 33 3.41 -21.58 -14.00
N SER A 34 2.85 -20.82 -14.96
CA SER A 34 1.43 -20.86 -15.34
C SER A 34 1.17 -21.75 -16.56
N THR A 35 -0.07 -21.77 -17.03
CA THR A 35 -0.46 -22.46 -18.28
C THR A 35 -0.13 -21.63 -19.54
N ALA A 36 0.14 -20.34 -19.39
CA ALA A 36 0.39 -19.43 -20.49
C ALA A 36 1.67 -19.77 -21.27
N ARG A 37 1.60 -19.66 -22.59
CA ARG A 37 2.72 -19.95 -23.51
C ARG A 37 2.82 -18.87 -24.59
N GLY A 38 4.05 -18.52 -24.96
CA GLY A 38 4.33 -17.61 -26.08
C GLY A 38 5.75 -17.80 -26.58
N THR A 39 6.06 -17.45 -27.81
CA THR A 39 7.39 -17.65 -28.40
C THR A 39 8.09 -16.30 -28.55
N PRO A 40 9.17 -16.02 -27.80
CA PRO A 40 9.94 -14.79 -28.00
C PRO A 40 10.70 -14.82 -29.33
N ASP A 41 10.97 -13.66 -29.92
CA ASP A 41 11.85 -13.54 -31.08
C ASP A 41 13.35 -13.47 -30.71
N ALA A 42 13.64 -12.99 -29.48
CA ALA A 42 14.98 -12.93 -28.92
C ALA A 42 14.91 -12.85 -27.38
N VAL A 43 16.00 -13.32 -26.72
CA VAL A 43 16.19 -13.13 -25.28
C VAL A 43 17.49 -12.36 -25.05
N VAL A 44 17.48 -11.35 -24.19
CA VAL A 44 18.64 -10.53 -23.86
C VAL A 44 18.95 -10.54 -22.36
N PHE A 45 20.22 -10.46 -22.00
CA PHE A 45 20.74 -10.48 -20.64
C PHE A 45 21.53 -9.20 -20.34
N PRO A 46 20.86 -8.07 -20.09
CA PRO A 46 21.53 -6.85 -19.69
C PRO A 46 22.20 -6.98 -18.31
N SER A 47 23.30 -6.28 -18.11
CA SER A 47 24.07 -6.25 -16.86
C SER A 47 24.10 -4.87 -16.20
N SER A 48 23.42 -3.88 -16.78
CA SER A 48 23.26 -2.55 -16.19
C SER A 48 21.94 -1.89 -16.61
N THR A 49 21.50 -0.88 -15.84
CA THR A 49 20.33 -0.05 -16.15
C THR A 49 20.41 0.58 -17.54
N GLU A 50 21.60 1.05 -17.95
CA GLU A 50 21.81 1.66 -19.26
C GLU A 50 21.67 0.64 -20.40
N GLN A 51 22.03 -0.62 -20.16
CA GLN A 51 21.82 -1.68 -21.15
C GLN A 51 20.33 -1.98 -21.30
N VAL A 52 19.57 -2.07 -20.20
CA VAL A 52 18.11 -2.20 -20.23
C VAL A 52 17.50 -1.03 -21.01
N ALA A 53 17.88 0.20 -20.70
CA ALA A 53 17.38 1.40 -21.35
C ALA A 53 17.65 1.40 -22.87
N ARG A 54 18.86 0.97 -23.30
CA ARG A 54 19.17 0.85 -24.72
C ARG A 54 18.33 -0.21 -25.45
N VAL A 55 18.09 -1.35 -24.81
CA VAL A 55 17.24 -2.42 -25.36
C VAL A 55 15.81 -1.93 -25.49
N VAL A 56 15.25 -1.36 -24.43
CA VAL A 56 13.86 -0.87 -24.42
C VAL A 56 13.67 0.26 -25.45
N ARG A 57 14.61 1.19 -25.56
CA ARG A 57 14.58 2.26 -26.57
C ARG A 57 14.54 1.70 -27.99
N LEU A 58 15.37 0.69 -28.28
CA LEU A 58 15.32 0.00 -29.55
C LEU A 58 13.96 -0.67 -29.82
N CYS A 59 13.36 -1.27 -28.77
CA CYS A 59 12.02 -1.84 -28.85
C CYS A 59 10.98 -0.75 -29.15
N ALA A 60 11.04 0.39 -28.48
CA ALA A 60 10.15 1.53 -28.69
C ALA A 60 10.26 2.10 -30.11
N GLU A 61 11.48 2.37 -30.60
CA GLU A 61 11.74 2.87 -31.95
C GLU A 61 11.20 1.94 -33.04
N ARG A 62 11.22 0.63 -32.80
CA ARG A 62 10.79 -0.40 -33.75
C ARG A 62 9.39 -0.96 -33.47
N ARG A 63 8.71 -0.48 -32.42
CA ARG A 63 7.42 -1.01 -31.93
C ARG A 63 7.44 -2.52 -31.70
N ILE A 64 8.55 -3.02 -31.14
CA ILE A 64 8.72 -4.42 -30.81
C ILE A 64 8.24 -4.65 -29.39
N PRO A 65 7.32 -5.60 -29.14
CA PRO A 65 6.93 -5.97 -27.79
C PRO A 65 8.12 -6.43 -26.95
N PHE A 66 8.09 -6.15 -25.66
CA PHE A 66 9.08 -6.70 -24.73
C PHE A 66 8.41 -7.20 -23.45
N VAL A 67 9.04 -8.18 -22.80
CA VAL A 67 8.63 -8.77 -21.54
C VAL A 67 9.84 -8.81 -20.61
N ALA A 68 9.74 -8.21 -19.43
CA ALA A 68 10.74 -8.37 -18.39
C ALA A 68 10.60 -9.74 -17.72
N ARG A 69 11.74 -10.38 -17.39
CA ARG A 69 11.73 -11.69 -16.75
C ARG A 69 12.78 -11.77 -15.63
N GLY A 70 12.36 -12.19 -14.45
CA GLY A 70 13.21 -12.65 -13.36
C GLY A 70 13.50 -14.15 -13.51
N ALA A 71 13.13 -14.93 -12.49
CA ALA A 71 13.30 -16.40 -12.49
C ALA A 71 12.19 -17.14 -13.26
N GLY A 72 11.08 -16.51 -13.61
CA GLY A 72 9.94 -17.14 -14.28
C GLY A 72 9.05 -17.97 -13.36
N THR A 73 8.98 -17.63 -12.09
CA THR A 73 8.15 -18.28 -11.05
C THR A 73 6.72 -17.74 -11.01
N ASN A 74 6.33 -16.84 -11.90
CA ASN A 74 4.99 -16.28 -11.97
C ASN A 74 3.94 -17.35 -12.22
N LEU A 75 2.79 -17.26 -11.54
CA LEU A 75 1.69 -18.24 -11.58
C LEU A 75 0.47 -17.77 -12.39
N SER A 76 0.56 -16.61 -13.05
CA SER A 76 -0.54 -16.03 -13.83
C SER A 76 -0.17 -15.74 -15.29
N GLY A 77 1.03 -16.14 -15.75
CA GLY A 77 1.49 -15.89 -17.12
C GLY A 77 2.14 -14.52 -17.31
N GLY A 78 2.50 -13.82 -16.22
CA GLY A 78 3.07 -12.47 -16.24
C GLY A 78 4.37 -12.36 -17.04
N SER A 79 5.22 -13.40 -17.06
CA SER A 79 6.50 -13.39 -17.77
C SER A 79 6.50 -14.18 -19.10
N ALA A 80 5.36 -14.74 -19.54
CA ALA A 80 5.24 -15.43 -20.84
C ALA A 80 5.10 -14.42 -21.99
N PRO A 81 5.86 -14.53 -23.10
CA PRO A 81 5.86 -13.57 -24.19
C PRO A 81 4.72 -13.82 -25.20
N LEU A 82 3.46 -13.53 -24.81
CA LEU A 82 2.25 -13.85 -25.60
C LEU A 82 2.22 -13.23 -26.99
N ARG A 83 2.83 -12.08 -27.16
CA ARG A 83 2.88 -11.32 -28.43
C ARG A 83 4.26 -11.39 -29.09
N GLY A 84 5.10 -12.38 -28.72
CA GLY A 84 6.48 -12.48 -29.20
C GLY A 84 7.38 -11.37 -28.68
N GLY A 85 8.29 -10.87 -29.51
CA GLY A 85 9.18 -9.76 -29.18
C GLY A 85 10.42 -10.16 -28.40
N VAL A 86 10.91 -9.26 -27.55
CA VAL A 86 12.16 -9.43 -26.79
C VAL A 86 11.86 -9.77 -25.32
N VAL A 87 12.34 -10.89 -24.84
CA VAL A 87 12.42 -11.18 -23.39
C VAL A 87 13.68 -10.55 -22.83
N ILE A 88 13.54 -9.68 -21.84
CA ILE A 88 14.62 -8.99 -21.15
C ILE A 88 14.81 -9.66 -19.79
N THR A 89 15.82 -10.54 -19.71
CA THR A 89 16.11 -11.33 -18.51
C THR A 89 17.03 -10.56 -17.56
N LEU A 90 16.57 -10.27 -16.36
CA LEU A 90 17.27 -9.42 -15.39
C LEU A 90 18.22 -10.17 -14.46
N SER A 91 18.46 -11.46 -14.71
CA SER A 91 19.27 -12.35 -13.85
C SER A 91 20.73 -11.92 -13.65
N ARG A 92 21.27 -11.08 -14.55
CA ARG A 92 22.62 -10.51 -14.41
C ARG A 92 22.66 -9.22 -13.57
N LEU A 93 21.53 -8.66 -13.24
CA LEU A 93 21.35 -7.53 -12.32
C LEU A 93 21.02 -8.09 -10.94
N ASN A 94 21.98 -8.73 -10.27
CA ASN A 94 21.75 -9.55 -9.07
C ASN A 94 22.61 -9.15 -7.86
N ARG A 95 23.01 -7.87 -7.78
CA ARG A 95 23.83 -7.38 -6.66
C ARG A 95 22.99 -6.67 -5.61
N VAL A 96 23.35 -6.90 -4.34
CA VAL A 96 23.02 -5.99 -3.25
C VAL A 96 24.03 -4.84 -3.33
N LEU A 97 23.51 -3.63 -3.57
CA LEU A 97 24.34 -2.45 -3.82
C LEU A 97 24.74 -1.75 -2.53
N GLU A 98 23.86 -1.75 -1.53
CA GLU A 98 24.07 -1.09 -0.23
C GLU A 98 23.19 -1.74 0.83
N ILE A 99 23.72 -1.96 2.02
CA ILE A 99 22.96 -2.29 3.25
C ILE A 99 23.17 -1.13 4.22
N ASP A 100 22.12 -0.34 4.42
CA ASP A 100 22.14 0.84 5.30
C ASP A 100 21.33 0.51 6.57
N ALA A 101 21.97 -0.23 7.47
CA ALA A 101 21.39 -0.66 8.74
C ALA A 101 20.95 0.52 9.63
N ALA A 102 21.70 1.63 9.59
CA ALA A 102 21.38 2.83 10.37
C ALA A 102 20.05 3.49 9.96
N ASN A 103 19.62 3.25 8.72
CA ASN A 103 18.36 3.77 8.17
C ASN A 103 17.36 2.66 7.83
N GLN A 104 17.60 1.42 8.27
CA GLN A 104 16.75 0.25 8.07
C GLN A 104 16.35 0.07 6.60
N ARG A 105 17.31 0.10 5.69
CA ARG A 105 17.05 -0.04 4.26
C ARG A 105 18.17 -0.79 3.55
N VAL A 106 17.83 -1.34 2.40
CA VAL A 106 18.78 -1.98 1.49
C VAL A 106 18.51 -1.51 0.06
N VAL A 107 19.55 -1.37 -0.74
CA VAL A 107 19.46 -1.08 -2.17
C VAL A 107 19.89 -2.33 -2.94
N VAL A 108 18.97 -2.84 -3.78
CA VAL A 108 19.19 -4.10 -4.50
C VAL A 108 18.86 -3.97 -5.98
N GLN A 109 19.44 -4.84 -6.78
CA GLN A 109 19.10 -5.05 -8.18
C GLN A 109 17.99 -6.11 -8.33
N PRO A 110 17.23 -6.10 -9.46
CA PRO A 110 16.03 -6.93 -9.63
C PRO A 110 16.27 -8.45 -9.64
N GLY A 111 17.46 -8.90 -10.01
CA GLY A 111 17.81 -10.31 -10.08
C GLY A 111 18.28 -10.92 -8.76
N VAL A 112 18.34 -10.16 -7.67
CA VAL A 112 18.63 -10.71 -6.34
C VAL A 112 17.52 -11.67 -5.93
N VAL A 113 17.88 -12.89 -5.51
CA VAL A 113 16.93 -13.89 -5.01
C VAL A 113 16.45 -13.51 -3.62
N ASN A 114 15.16 -13.67 -3.34
CA ASN A 114 14.56 -13.24 -2.08
C ASN A 114 15.23 -13.90 -0.87
N LEU A 115 15.39 -15.22 -0.86
CA LEU A 115 16.01 -15.95 0.25
C LEU A 115 17.49 -15.61 0.45
N ASP A 116 18.23 -15.32 -0.64
CA ASP A 116 19.62 -14.89 -0.55
C ASP A 116 19.74 -13.52 0.12
N LEU A 117 18.78 -12.61 -0.19
CA LEU A 117 18.70 -11.32 0.50
C LEU A 117 18.46 -11.49 1.99
N GLN A 118 17.54 -12.39 2.40
CA GLN A 118 17.30 -12.70 3.82
C GLN A 118 18.58 -13.16 4.52
N ALA A 119 19.32 -14.09 3.90
CA ALA A 119 20.58 -14.58 4.45
C ALA A 119 21.65 -13.47 4.60
N MET A 120 21.68 -12.50 3.67
CA MET A 120 22.60 -11.36 3.73
C MET A 120 22.20 -10.34 4.81
N LEU A 121 20.91 -10.20 5.13
CA LEU A 121 20.40 -9.25 6.11
C LEU A 121 20.45 -9.76 7.55
N ALA A 122 20.31 -11.07 7.76
CA ALA A 122 20.27 -11.70 9.08
C ALA A 122 21.44 -11.34 10.01
N PRO A 123 22.72 -11.28 9.54
CA PRO A 123 23.86 -10.85 10.37
C PRO A 123 23.76 -9.42 10.90
N TYR A 124 22.95 -8.57 10.26
CA TYR A 124 22.66 -7.19 10.68
C TYR A 124 21.47 -7.09 11.62
N GLY A 125 20.77 -8.22 11.91
CA GLY A 125 19.57 -8.25 12.73
C GLY A 125 18.29 -7.79 12.00
N PHE A 126 18.28 -7.81 10.67
CA PHE A 126 17.16 -7.35 9.84
C PHE A 126 16.61 -8.43 8.92
N GLN A 127 15.39 -8.19 8.45
CA GLN A 127 14.71 -8.97 7.43
C GLN A 127 13.99 -8.07 6.41
N PHE A 128 13.75 -8.62 5.21
CA PHE A 128 12.80 -8.14 4.23
C PHE A 128 11.56 -9.03 4.32
N CYS A 129 10.44 -8.50 4.82
CA CYS A 129 9.31 -9.31 5.28
C CYS A 129 8.55 -10.12 4.22
N PRO A 130 8.33 -9.66 2.95
CA PRO A 130 7.63 -10.48 1.97
C PRO A 130 8.39 -11.79 1.68
N ASP A 131 7.70 -12.92 1.89
CA ASP A 131 8.28 -14.25 1.82
C ASP A 131 7.44 -15.24 0.98
N PRO A 132 7.25 -14.96 -0.32
CA PRO A 132 6.45 -15.82 -1.18
C PRO A 132 6.94 -17.27 -1.15
N ALA A 133 6.05 -18.23 -1.37
CA ALA A 133 6.40 -19.66 -1.39
C ALA A 133 7.57 -19.99 -2.32
N SER A 134 7.74 -19.18 -3.38
CA SER A 134 8.85 -19.25 -4.34
C SER A 134 10.15 -18.58 -3.91
N GLN A 135 10.28 -18.07 -2.68
CA GLN A 135 11.41 -17.22 -2.21
C GLN A 135 12.82 -17.82 -2.45
N LYS A 136 12.91 -19.15 -2.56
CA LYS A 136 14.17 -19.85 -2.88
C LYS A 136 14.69 -19.56 -4.30
N VAL A 137 13.83 -19.08 -5.18
CA VAL A 137 14.12 -18.86 -6.61
C VAL A 137 13.61 -17.50 -7.09
N SER A 138 12.49 -17.01 -6.58
CA SER A 138 11.91 -15.73 -6.98
C SER A 138 12.88 -14.59 -6.72
N THR A 139 12.86 -13.62 -7.63
CA THR A 139 13.75 -12.44 -7.57
C THR A 139 12.99 -11.22 -7.04
N ILE A 140 13.71 -10.31 -6.40
CA ILE A 140 13.13 -9.08 -5.84
C ILE A 140 12.40 -8.25 -6.92
N GLY A 141 12.94 -8.19 -8.15
CA GLY A 141 12.26 -7.52 -9.28
C GLY A 141 10.94 -8.18 -9.66
N GLY A 142 10.85 -9.51 -9.57
CA GLY A 142 9.60 -10.25 -9.73
C GLY A 142 8.61 -9.94 -8.60
N ASN A 143 9.08 -9.95 -7.35
CA ASN A 143 8.23 -9.62 -6.20
C ASN A 143 7.65 -8.20 -6.30
N VAL A 144 8.44 -7.22 -6.77
CA VAL A 144 7.98 -5.84 -7.02
C VAL A 144 6.96 -5.80 -8.17
N ALA A 145 7.21 -6.53 -9.26
CA ALA A 145 6.32 -6.52 -10.43
C ALA A 145 4.93 -7.10 -10.13
N GLU A 146 4.87 -8.13 -9.28
CA GLU A 146 3.61 -8.81 -8.90
C GLU A 146 2.98 -8.26 -7.61
N ASN A 147 3.69 -7.42 -6.85
CA ASN A 147 3.35 -7.08 -5.47
C ASN A 147 3.24 -8.33 -4.59
N ALA A 148 4.21 -9.22 -4.70
CA ALA A 148 4.18 -10.54 -4.05
C ALA A 148 3.99 -10.44 -2.54
N GLY A 149 3.26 -11.43 -2.01
CA GLY A 149 2.99 -11.59 -0.59
C GLY A 149 3.71 -12.78 0.04
N GLY A 150 2.97 -13.59 0.78
CA GLY A 150 3.43 -14.78 1.51
C GLY A 150 2.64 -15.00 2.79
N PRO A 151 3.00 -16.01 3.60
CA PRO A 151 2.32 -16.33 4.85
C PRO A 151 2.28 -15.19 5.89
N HIS A 152 3.35 -14.39 5.93
CA HIS A 152 3.53 -13.35 6.95
C HIS A 152 2.88 -11.99 6.61
N CYS A 153 2.09 -11.93 5.53
CA CYS A 153 1.44 -10.69 5.07
C CYS A 153 0.41 -10.15 6.05
N LEU A 154 -0.25 -10.99 6.83
CA LEU A 154 -1.25 -10.57 7.82
C LEU A 154 -0.68 -9.51 8.76
N LYS A 155 0.53 -9.72 9.25
CA LYS A 155 1.23 -8.82 10.19
C LYS A 155 2.08 -7.77 9.46
N TYR A 156 2.84 -8.17 8.47
CA TYR A 156 3.91 -7.35 7.89
C TYR A 156 3.53 -6.68 6.56
N GLY A 157 2.42 -7.08 5.95
CA GLY A 157 1.98 -6.55 4.65
C GLY A 157 2.68 -7.21 3.46
N VAL A 158 2.38 -6.70 2.28
CA VAL A 158 2.89 -7.18 0.98
C VAL A 158 4.06 -6.32 0.50
N THR A 159 4.65 -6.65 -0.64
CA THR A 159 5.84 -5.97 -1.18
C THR A 159 5.72 -4.44 -1.25
N THR A 160 4.55 -3.89 -1.63
CA THR A 160 4.34 -2.44 -1.72
C THR A 160 4.58 -1.69 -0.41
N ASN A 161 4.36 -2.34 0.75
CA ASN A 161 4.60 -1.74 2.07
C ASN A 161 6.09 -1.59 2.40
N HIS A 162 6.96 -2.25 1.62
CA HIS A 162 8.40 -2.30 1.86
C HIS A 162 9.23 -1.63 0.77
N VAL A 163 8.62 -1.09 -0.28
CA VAL A 163 9.35 -0.39 -1.36
C VAL A 163 9.33 1.12 -1.11
N LEU A 164 10.51 1.73 -0.94
CA LEU A 164 10.68 3.18 -0.74
C LEU A 164 11.00 3.91 -2.05
N GLY A 165 11.72 3.27 -2.95
CA GLY A 165 12.13 3.90 -4.20
C GLY A 165 12.54 2.89 -5.26
N LEU A 166 12.45 3.33 -6.51
CA LEU A 166 12.72 2.51 -7.69
C LEU A 166 13.49 3.32 -8.73
N THR A 167 14.51 2.70 -9.32
CA THR A 167 15.07 3.14 -10.60
C THR A 167 14.35 2.36 -11.71
N VAL A 168 13.60 3.05 -12.55
CA VAL A 168 12.71 2.47 -13.58
C VAL A 168 13.19 2.86 -14.97
N VAL A 169 13.25 1.89 -15.86
CA VAL A 169 13.33 2.12 -17.30
C VAL A 169 11.90 2.12 -17.85
N THR A 170 11.43 3.28 -18.30
CA THR A 170 10.09 3.44 -18.89
C THR A 170 9.97 2.71 -20.23
N PRO A 171 8.76 2.43 -20.75
CA PRO A 171 8.57 1.82 -22.08
C PRO A 171 9.17 2.62 -23.23
N GLN A 172 9.49 3.91 -23.03
CA GLN A 172 10.21 4.75 -23.99
C GLN A 172 11.73 4.60 -23.90
N GLY A 173 12.24 3.85 -22.90
CA GLY A 173 13.66 3.67 -22.65
C GLY A 173 14.34 4.81 -21.89
N GLU A 174 13.55 5.65 -21.20
CA GLU A 174 14.05 6.66 -20.27
C GLU A 174 14.32 6.04 -18.90
N VAL A 175 15.36 6.51 -18.22
CA VAL A 175 15.63 6.13 -16.83
C VAL A 175 15.03 7.16 -15.91
N ARG A 176 14.14 6.73 -15.01
CA ARG A 176 13.45 7.59 -14.04
C ARG A 176 13.60 7.05 -12.62
N GLN A 177 13.56 7.97 -11.65
CA GLN A 177 13.55 7.64 -10.22
C GLN A 177 12.14 7.86 -9.68
N PHE A 178 11.50 6.82 -9.12
CA PHE A 178 10.24 6.93 -8.38
C PHE A 178 10.55 6.77 -6.89
N GLY A 179 9.95 7.61 -6.04
CA GLY A 179 10.30 7.60 -4.63
C GLY A 179 11.75 7.96 -4.35
N GLY A 180 12.33 7.40 -3.30
CA GLY A 180 13.71 7.69 -2.91
C GLY A 180 14.18 6.92 -1.69
N ARG A 181 15.13 7.53 -0.97
CA ARG A 181 15.71 6.95 0.25
C ARG A 181 15.01 7.42 1.52
N THR A 182 14.06 8.32 1.41
CA THR A 182 13.26 8.88 2.51
C THR A 182 11.78 8.72 2.22
N LEU A 183 10.97 8.75 3.27
CA LEU A 183 9.51 8.74 3.17
C LEU A 183 8.97 10.09 2.71
N ASP A 184 7.72 10.12 2.25
CA ASP A 184 6.93 11.34 1.99
C ASP A 184 7.59 12.34 1.04
N LEU A 185 8.09 11.88 -0.08
CA LEU A 185 8.46 12.77 -1.18
C LEU A 185 7.20 13.44 -1.76
N PRO A 186 7.31 14.70 -2.21
CA PRO A 186 6.15 15.42 -2.75
C PRO A 186 5.65 14.80 -4.06
N GLY A 187 4.33 14.73 -4.22
CA GLY A 187 3.68 14.24 -5.43
C GLY A 187 2.81 13.01 -5.23
N TYR A 188 2.33 12.47 -6.34
CA TYR A 188 1.58 11.21 -6.32
C TYR A 188 2.49 10.02 -6.03
N ASP A 189 1.97 8.99 -5.38
CA ASP A 189 2.73 7.78 -5.06
C ASP A 189 2.97 6.92 -6.32
N LEU A 190 3.98 7.31 -7.10
CA LEU A 190 4.40 6.55 -8.29
C LEU A 190 5.02 5.20 -7.94
N VAL A 191 5.58 5.05 -6.73
CA VAL A 191 6.13 3.76 -6.25
C VAL A 191 4.99 2.77 -6.03
N GLY A 192 3.98 3.17 -5.24
CA GLY A 192 2.82 2.33 -4.97
C GLY A 192 2.03 1.97 -6.22
N LEU A 193 1.95 2.89 -7.20
CA LEU A 193 1.32 2.64 -8.49
C LEU A 193 2.13 1.65 -9.36
N PHE A 194 3.47 1.73 -9.30
CA PHE A 194 4.35 0.88 -10.12
C PHE A 194 4.44 -0.56 -9.59
N VAL A 195 4.44 -0.75 -8.27
CA VAL A 195 4.46 -2.08 -7.65
C VAL A 195 3.16 -2.81 -7.98
N GLY A 196 3.26 -4.04 -8.48
CA GLY A 196 2.11 -4.81 -8.97
C GLY A 196 1.66 -4.46 -10.39
N SER A 197 2.49 -3.71 -11.16
CA SER A 197 2.18 -3.38 -12.57
C SER A 197 2.50 -4.51 -13.56
N GLU A 198 3.05 -5.61 -13.12
CA GLU A 198 3.38 -6.79 -13.93
C GLU A 198 4.22 -6.46 -15.18
N GLY A 199 5.15 -5.49 -15.03
CA GLY A 199 6.04 -5.07 -16.13
C GLY A 199 5.35 -4.25 -17.24
N THR A 200 4.11 -3.82 -17.05
CA THR A 200 3.37 -3.03 -18.06
C THR A 200 3.68 -1.53 -18.01
N PHE A 201 4.25 -1.03 -16.91
CA PHE A 201 4.67 0.37 -16.74
C PHE A 201 6.17 0.59 -16.97
N GLY A 202 6.90 -0.47 -17.25
CA GLY A 202 8.37 -0.43 -17.45
C GLY A 202 9.09 -1.49 -16.64
N ILE A 203 10.40 -1.30 -16.46
CA ILE A 203 11.28 -2.27 -15.83
C ILE A 203 12.04 -1.62 -14.67
N ALA A 204 11.84 -2.11 -13.45
CA ALA A 204 12.62 -1.71 -12.29
C ALA A 204 14.01 -2.36 -12.37
N THR A 205 15.06 -1.54 -12.24
CA THR A 205 16.47 -1.97 -12.33
C THR A 205 17.24 -1.79 -11.04
N GLU A 206 16.74 -0.98 -10.11
CA GLU A 206 17.21 -0.89 -8.72
C GLU A 206 16.02 -0.59 -7.80
N MET A 207 16.05 -1.13 -6.58
CA MET A 207 15.01 -0.96 -5.58
C MET A 207 15.63 -0.56 -4.26
N VAL A 208 15.04 0.46 -3.61
CA VAL A 208 15.29 0.82 -2.22
C VAL A 208 14.20 0.17 -1.39
N LEU A 209 14.56 -0.81 -0.55
CA LEU A 209 13.65 -1.57 0.26
C LEU A 209 13.78 -1.18 1.74
N LYS A 210 12.65 -1.06 2.43
CA LYS A 210 12.56 -0.89 3.89
C LYS A 210 12.80 -2.24 4.56
N LEU A 211 13.62 -2.25 5.60
CA LEU A 211 13.90 -3.41 6.43
C LEU A 211 13.11 -3.34 7.75
N ARG A 212 12.91 -4.49 8.35
CA ARG A 212 12.38 -4.63 9.71
C ARG A 212 13.38 -5.36 10.58
N PRO A 213 13.53 -5.00 11.88
CA PRO A 213 14.28 -5.83 12.82
C PRO A 213 13.71 -7.25 12.85
N LEU A 214 14.57 -8.23 13.05
CA LEU A 214 14.13 -9.60 13.32
C LEU A 214 13.37 -9.65 14.66
N PRO A 215 12.28 -10.41 14.77
CA PRO A 215 11.59 -10.59 16.05
C PRO A 215 12.51 -11.24 17.08
N GLU A 216 12.23 -11.03 18.37
CA GLU A 216 13.00 -11.63 19.44
C GLU A 216 12.80 -13.14 19.49
N SER A 217 11.53 -13.57 19.34
CA SER A 217 11.13 -14.96 19.35
C SER A 217 9.89 -15.19 18.50
N THR A 218 9.63 -16.46 18.19
CA THR A 218 8.40 -16.93 17.53
C THR A 218 7.81 -18.10 18.29
N GLN A 219 6.49 -18.26 18.28
CA GLN A 219 5.80 -19.45 18.76
C GLN A 219 4.90 -19.99 17.66
N VAL A 220 4.86 -21.33 17.55
CA VAL A 220 4.09 -22.02 16.52
C VAL A 220 3.13 -23.00 17.17
N VAL A 221 1.86 -22.92 16.81
CA VAL A 221 0.79 -23.84 17.27
C VAL A 221 0.25 -24.58 16.06
N LEU A 222 0.14 -25.89 16.18
CA LEU A 222 -0.56 -26.77 15.24
C LEU A 222 -1.87 -27.24 15.84
N ALA A 223 -2.97 -27.06 15.11
CA ALA A 223 -4.26 -27.63 15.47
C ALA A 223 -4.81 -28.48 14.31
N LEU A 224 -5.32 -29.67 14.63
CA LEU A 224 -5.92 -30.58 13.66
C LEU A 224 -7.43 -30.67 13.91
N PHE A 225 -8.23 -30.60 12.85
CA PHE A 225 -9.68 -30.57 12.91
C PHE A 225 -10.34 -31.63 12.05
N ASP A 226 -11.53 -32.07 12.47
CA ASP A 226 -12.38 -33.01 11.72
C ASP A 226 -13.27 -32.33 10.68
N THR A 227 -13.26 -30.98 10.60
CA THR A 227 -13.96 -30.18 9.58
C THR A 227 -13.14 -28.96 9.19
N LEU A 228 -13.21 -28.56 7.92
CA LEU A 228 -12.58 -27.32 7.42
C LEU A 228 -13.23 -26.06 8.03
N GLU A 229 -14.54 -26.13 8.27
CA GLU A 229 -15.31 -25.03 8.85
C GLU A 229 -14.81 -24.66 10.26
N ALA A 230 -14.53 -25.65 11.11
CA ALA A 230 -14.01 -25.42 12.46
C ALA A 230 -12.64 -24.77 12.43
N ALA A 231 -11.77 -25.16 11.50
CA ALA A 231 -10.48 -24.51 11.29
C ALA A 231 -10.64 -23.04 10.83
N GLY A 232 -11.56 -22.76 9.90
CA GLY A 232 -11.89 -21.41 9.44
C GLY A 232 -12.47 -20.54 10.56
N GLU A 233 -13.35 -21.10 11.39
CA GLU A 233 -13.92 -20.41 12.56
C GLU A 233 -12.82 -20.09 13.59
N ALA A 234 -11.86 -21.00 13.81
CA ALA A 234 -10.73 -20.74 14.69
C ALA A 234 -9.90 -19.54 14.26
N VAL A 235 -9.65 -19.37 12.95
CA VAL A 235 -8.97 -18.21 12.39
C VAL A 235 -9.74 -16.92 12.69
N THR A 236 -11.06 -16.92 12.46
CA THR A 236 -11.92 -15.76 12.74
C THR A 236 -11.87 -15.38 14.23
N GLN A 237 -12.02 -16.36 15.13
CA GLN A 237 -12.01 -16.10 16.57
C GLN A 237 -10.65 -15.66 17.11
N ILE A 238 -9.53 -16.19 16.60
CA ILE A 238 -8.17 -15.75 16.99
C ILE A 238 -8.00 -14.26 16.69
N ILE A 239 -8.46 -13.82 15.53
CA ILE A 239 -8.35 -12.42 15.13
C ILE A 239 -9.33 -11.54 15.93
N ALA A 240 -10.55 -12.01 16.15
CA ALA A 240 -11.58 -11.27 16.90
C ALA A 240 -11.17 -10.99 18.35
N VAL A 241 -10.44 -11.90 18.99
CA VAL A 241 -9.92 -11.67 20.35
C VAL A 241 -8.70 -10.74 20.41
N GLY A 242 -8.24 -10.23 19.27
CA GLY A 242 -7.18 -9.22 19.21
C GLY A 242 -5.76 -9.77 19.03
N ILE A 243 -5.60 -11.05 18.75
CA ILE A 243 -4.28 -11.62 18.46
C ILE A 243 -3.92 -11.32 16.99
N VAL A 244 -2.86 -10.53 16.80
CA VAL A 244 -2.27 -10.30 15.47
C VAL A 244 -1.24 -11.39 15.21
N ALA A 245 -1.71 -12.56 14.75
CA ALA A 245 -0.83 -13.65 14.37
C ALA A 245 0.06 -13.24 13.19
N THR A 246 1.27 -13.79 13.16
CA THR A 246 2.22 -13.58 12.05
C THR A 246 1.78 -14.38 10.83
N ALA A 247 1.32 -15.62 11.06
CA ALA A 247 0.73 -16.47 10.04
C ALA A 247 -0.44 -17.30 10.60
N LEU A 248 -1.44 -17.56 9.75
CA LEU A 248 -2.56 -18.49 9.99
C LEU A 248 -2.79 -19.27 8.70
N GLU A 249 -2.35 -20.53 8.69
CA GLU A 249 -2.22 -21.33 7.48
C GLU A 249 -3.08 -22.59 7.57
N ILE A 250 -3.98 -22.79 6.60
CA ILE A 250 -4.82 -23.99 6.53
C ILE A 250 -4.40 -24.88 5.36
N MET A 251 -4.42 -26.21 5.58
CA MET A 251 -4.36 -27.25 4.55
C MET A 251 -5.53 -28.22 4.72
N ASP A 252 -6.14 -28.64 3.61
CA ASP A 252 -7.19 -29.66 3.61
C ASP A 252 -6.62 -31.09 3.60
N ARG A 253 -7.49 -32.06 3.77
CA ARG A 253 -7.17 -33.48 3.78
C ARG A 253 -6.41 -33.94 2.52
N ASN A 254 -6.82 -33.49 1.33
CA ASN A 254 -6.15 -33.83 0.07
C ASN A 254 -4.69 -33.40 0.07
N THR A 255 -4.46 -32.17 0.52
CA THR A 255 -3.12 -31.58 0.62
C THR A 255 -2.28 -32.27 1.70
N ILE A 256 -2.88 -32.58 2.87
CA ILE A 256 -2.20 -33.28 3.96
C ILE A 256 -1.73 -34.67 3.49
N ALA A 257 -2.61 -35.43 2.81
CA ALA A 257 -2.27 -36.74 2.26
C ALA A 257 -1.13 -36.65 1.24
N ALA A 258 -1.14 -35.63 0.36
CA ALA A 258 -0.07 -35.42 -0.60
C ALA A 258 1.27 -35.09 0.08
N VAL A 259 1.24 -34.24 1.11
CA VAL A 259 2.43 -33.89 1.91
C VAL A 259 3.00 -35.08 2.60
N GLU A 260 2.20 -35.85 3.34
CA GLU A 260 2.66 -37.05 4.06
C GLU A 260 3.22 -38.12 3.12
N ALA A 261 2.62 -38.31 1.95
CA ALA A 261 3.14 -39.24 0.93
C ALA A 261 4.49 -38.81 0.35
N SER A 262 4.80 -37.52 0.37
CA SER A 262 6.01 -36.92 -0.23
C SER A 262 7.11 -36.60 0.78
N PHE A 263 6.71 -36.12 1.93
CA PHE A 263 7.55 -35.62 3.03
C PHE A 263 6.92 -36.05 4.36
N PRO A 264 7.15 -37.31 4.84
CA PRO A 264 6.53 -37.76 6.08
C PRO A 264 6.84 -36.86 7.27
N THR A 265 5.84 -36.17 7.75
CA THR A 265 5.92 -35.25 8.90
C THR A 265 5.25 -35.83 10.14
N GLY A 266 4.46 -36.92 9.96
CA GLY A 266 3.73 -37.60 11.01
C GLY A 266 2.36 -37.00 11.31
N ILE A 267 1.80 -36.21 10.41
CA ILE A 267 0.46 -35.65 10.52
C ILE A 267 -0.55 -36.75 10.12
N PRO A 268 -1.59 -37.02 10.94
CA PRO A 268 -2.63 -37.99 10.56
C PRO A 268 -3.34 -37.59 9.26
N THR A 269 -3.46 -38.52 8.30
CA THR A 269 -4.10 -38.27 7.00
C THR A 269 -5.62 -38.44 7.01
N ASP A 270 -6.19 -38.80 8.18
CA ASP A 270 -7.63 -38.96 8.41
C ASP A 270 -8.30 -37.72 9.01
N VAL A 271 -7.56 -36.61 9.16
CA VAL A 271 -8.09 -35.30 9.56
C VAL A 271 -8.54 -34.52 8.34
N GLU A 272 -9.54 -33.61 8.51
CA GLU A 272 -10.06 -32.81 7.40
C GLU A 272 -9.33 -31.48 7.25
N ALA A 273 -8.74 -30.96 8.34
CA ALA A 273 -7.98 -29.71 8.29
C ALA A 273 -6.78 -29.68 9.26
N PHE A 274 -5.72 -29.07 8.78
CA PHE A 274 -4.52 -28.65 9.49
C PHE A 274 -4.54 -27.12 9.60
N LEU A 275 -4.42 -26.58 10.79
CA LEU A 275 -4.26 -25.13 11.03
C LEU A 275 -2.92 -24.88 11.73
N LEU A 276 -2.01 -24.19 11.06
CA LEU A 276 -0.75 -23.68 11.60
C LEU A 276 -0.91 -22.21 11.99
N ILE A 277 -0.57 -21.89 13.23
CA ILE A 277 -0.63 -20.54 13.78
C ILE A 277 0.78 -20.16 14.20
N GLU A 278 1.25 -19.00 13.72
CA GLU A 278 2.51 -18.42 14.20
C GLU A 278 2.25 -17.05 14.84
N VAL A 279 2.85 -16.81 15.98
CA VAL A 279 2.92 -15.50 16.63
C VAL A 279 4.38 -15.16 16.90
N ASP A 280 4.76 -13.89 16.74
CA ASP A 280 6.12 -13.41 16.96
C ASP A 280 6.16 -12.07 17.69
N GLY A 281 7.26 -11.78 18.36
CA GLY A 281 7.44 -10.53 19.12
C GLY A 281 8.34 -10.72 20.34
N LEU A 282 8.02 -10.02 21.43
CA LEU A 282 8.72 -10.13 22.71
C LEU A 282 8.36 -11.43 23.43
N THR A 283 9.35 -12.18 23.87
CA THR A 283 9.19 -13.53 24.43
C THR A 283 8.14 -13.61 25.53
N GLU A 284 8.11 -12.65 26.47
CA GLU A 284 7.18 -12.66 27.61
C GLU A 284 5.68 -12.59 27.22
N ALA A 285 5.38 -12.07 26.01
CA ALA A 285 4.00 -11.98 25.53
C ALA A 285 3.57 -13.22 24.75
N LEU A 286 4.52 -13.96 24.17
CA LEU A 286 4.23 -15.01 23.20
C LEU A 286 3.61 -16.26 23.78
N ASP A 287 4.07 -16.70 24.96
CA ASP A 287 3.56 -17.92 25.61
C ASP A 287 2.06 -17.80 25.90
N ARG A 288 1.63 -16.62 26.39
CA ARG A 288 0.20 -16.35 26.62
C ARG A 288 -0.59 -16.32 25.31
N GLN A 289 -0.05 -15.69 24.26
CA GLN A 289 -0.73 -15.61 22.96
C GLN A 289 -0.86 -16.99 22.31
N ALA A 290 0.19 -17.82 22.36
CA ALA A 290 0.16 -19.17 21.83
C ALA A 290 -0.85 -20.05 22.59
N GLU A 291 -0.90 -19.94 23.93
CA GLU A 291 -1.90 -20.68 24.73
C GLU A 291 -3.33 -20.21 24.46
N GLN A 292 -3.56 -18.91 24.31
CA GLN A 292 -4.87 -18.37 23.91
C GLN A 292 -5.32 -18.92 22.55
N CYS A 293 -4.43 -18.98 21.55
CA CYS A 293 -4.71 -19.62 20.26
C CYS A 293 -5.06 -21.10 20.43
N ALA A 294 -4.29 -21.82 21.23
CA ALA A 294 -4.52 -23.22 21.52
C ALA A 294 -5.86 -23.46 22.21
N GLU A 295 -6.24 -22.63 23.19
CA GLU A 295 -7.54 -22.71 23.87
C GLU A 295 -8.71 -22.48 22.91
N ILE A 296 -8.61 -21.50 21.99
CA ILE A 296 -9.63 -21.24 20.99
C ILE A 296 -9.83 -22.50 20.10
N CYS A 297 -8.72 -23.09 19.65
CA CYS A 297 -8.77 -24.31 18.83
C CYS A 297 -9.42 -25.48 19.61
N ARG A 298 -9.08 -25.69 20.89
CA ARG A 298 -9.69 -26.71 21.74
C ARG A 298 -11.19 -26.50 21.94
N LYS A 299 -11.64 -25.24 22.16
CA LYS A 299 -13.06 -24.87 22.28
C LYS A 299 -13.85 -25.17 20.99
N LEU A 300 -13.22 -25.10 19.84
CA LEU A 300 -13.78 -25.41 18.53
C LEU A 300 -13.58 -26.87 18.13
N ALA A 301 -13.37 -27.75 19.12
CA ALA A 301 -13.27 -29.20 18.96
C ALA A 301 -12.09 -29.64 18.07
N ALA A 302 -10.94 -28.96 18.14
CA ALA A 302 -9.74 -29.48 17.52
C ALA A 302 -9.41 -30.89 18.09
N ARG A 303 -9.16 -31.84 17.20
CA ARG A 303 -8.79 -33.23 17.56
C ARG A 303 -7.49 -33.29 18.37
N SER A 304 -6.53 -32.44 17.99
CA SER A 304 -5.28 -32.25 18.72
C SER A 304 -4.79 -30.80 18.57
N VAL A 305 -4.07 -30.35 19.60
CA VAL A 305 -3.41 -29.05 19.59
C VAL A 305 -2.01 -29.23 20.18
N GLU A 306 -0.99 -28.83 19.43
CA GLU A 306 0.42 -28.94 19.78
C GLU A 306 1.08 -27.55 19.68
N ILE A 307 1.88 -27.17 20.70
CA ILE A 307 2.68 -25.96 20.70
C ILE A 307 4.15 -26.38 20.58
N GLY A 308 4.83 -25.94 19.52
CA GLY A 308 6.24 -26.25 19.28
C GLY A 308 7.13 -25.66 20.36
N GLN A 309 7.84 -26.50 21.10
CA GLN A 309 8.70 -26.09 22.23
C GLN A 309 10.12 -25.75 21.79
N THR A 310 10.59 -26.39 20.75
CA THR A 310 11.96 -26.24 20.22
C THR A 310 11.94 -25.65 18.81
N GLU A 311 13.02 -25.03 18.39
CA GLU A 311 13.16 -24.51 17.03
C GLU A 311 13.09 -25.64 15.97
N GLU A 312 13.52 -26.85 16.32
CA GLU A 312 13.43 -28.02 15.47
C GLU A 312 11.97 -28.45 15.24
N GLU A 313 11.17 -28.50 16.31
CA GLU A 313 9.73 -28.78 16.23
C GLU A 313 9.00 -27.72 15.42
N LYS A 314 9.23 -26.44 15.66
CA LYS A 314 8.67 -25.34 14.87
C LYS A 314 9.02 -25.44 13.39
N ALA A 315 10.29 -25.73 13.07
CA ALA A 315 10.75 -25.91 11.70
C ALA A 315 10.09 -27.13 11.01
N LYS A 316 9.86 -28.22 11.77
CA LYS A 316 9.16 -29.42 11.27
C LYS A 316 7.70 -29.08 10.89
N LEU A 317 6.98 -28.37 11.75
CA LEU A 317 5.60 -27.92 11.48
C LEU A 317 5.52 -27.05 10.22
N TRP A 318 6.43 -26.11 10.06
CA TRP A 318 6.55 -25.30 8.85
C TRP A 318 6.92 -26.10 7.60
N THR A 319 7.68 -27.18 7.75
CA THR A 319 8.09 -28.02 6.60
C THR A 319 6.88 -28.64 5.92
N ALA A 320 5.89 -29.11 6.69
CA ALA A 320 4.63 -29.62 6.15
C ALA A 320 3.94 -28.56 5.27
N ARG A 321 3.79 -27.34 5.77
CA ARG A 321 3.12 -26.24 5.05
C ARG A 321 3.92 -25.78 3.82
N LYS A 322 5.24 -25.63 3.93
CA LYS A 322 6.11 -25.16 2.83
C LYS A 322 6.23 -26.16 1.69
N SER A 323 6.05 -27.46 1.95
CA SER A 323 6.09 -28.52 0.93
C SER A 323 4.74 -28.73 0.22
N ALA A 324 3.65 -28.14 0.70
CA ALA A 324 2.29 -28.39 0.24
C ALA A 324 2.10 -28.20 -1.27
N PHE A 325 2.59 -27.09 -1.84
CA PHE A 325 2.45 -26.81 -3.27
C PHE A 325 3.14 -27.87 -4.14
N GLY A 326 4.40 -28.22 -3.81
CA GLY A 326 5.15 -29.25 -4.52
C GLY A 326 4.58 -30.64 -4.36
N ALA A 327 4.01 -30.96 -3.19
CA ALA A 327 3.37 -32.24 -2.91
C ALA A 327 2.06 -32.40 -3.70
N THR A 328 1.22 -31.35 -3.74
CA THR A 328 -0.06 -31.35 -4.48
C THR A 328 0.15 -31.59 -5.98
N ALA A 329 1.25 -31.10 -6.56
CA ALA A 329 1.59 -31.34 -7.96
C ALA A 329 1.88 -32.82 -8.30
N ARG A 330 2.07 -33.70 -7.30
CA ARG A 330 2.23 -35.13 -7.48
C ARG A 330 0.92 -35.90 -7.57
N LEU A 331 -0.17 -35.28 -7.08
CA LEU A 331 -1.51 -35.91 -7.18
C LEU A 331 -2.01 -35.99 -8.62
N ASN A 332 -1.64 -34.97 -9.41
CA ASN A 332 -1.96 -34.89 -10.83
C ASN A 332 -0.88 -34.06 -11.56
N PRO A 333 -0.55 -34.41 -12.83
CA PRO A 333 0.52 -33.74 -13.58
C PRO A 333 0.29 -32.26 -13.88
N SER A 334 -0.95 -31.79 -13.78
CA SER A 334 -1.25 -30.37 -14.06
C SER A 334 -2.27 -29.82 -13.08
N MET A 335 -2.17 -28.52 -12.80
CA MET A 335 -3.13 -27.81 -11.96
C MET A 335 -3.34 -26.37 -12.44
N LEU A 336 -4.54 -25.85 -12.23
CA LEU A 336 -4.84 -24.41 -12.26
C LEU A 336 -4.78 -23.89 -10.83
N VAL A 337 -3.92 -22.87 -10.62
CA VAL A 337 -3.70 -22.30 -9.30
C VAL A 337 -4.59 -21.07 -9.15
N ASN A 338 -5.70 -21.23 -8.46
CA ASN A 338 -6.55 -20.09 -8.09
C ASN A 338 -5.95 -19.38 -6.89
N ASP A 339 -6.18 -18.06 -6.82
CA ASP A 339 -5.57 -17.16 -5.82
C ASP A 339 -6.61 -16.10 -5.39
N ALA A 340 -7.84 -16.54 -5.14
CA ALA A 340 -8.90 -15.67 -4.70
C ALA A 340 -8.68 -15.20 -3.26
N THR A 341 -9.07 -13.98 -2.94
CA THR A 341 -9.09 -13.50 -1.55
C THR A 341 -10.49 -13.09 -1.17
N VAL A 342 -10.94 -13.51 0.02
CA VAL A 342 -12.29 -13.23 0.53
C VAL A 342 -12.23 -12.61 1.92
N PRO A 343 -13.28 -11.89 2.37
CA PRO A 343 -13.39 -11.54 3.77
C PRO A 343 -13.27 -12.78 4.65
N ARG A 344 -12.53 -12.70 5.75
CA ARG A 344 -12.22 -13.86 6.60
C ARG A 344 -13.46 -14.52 7.18
N THR A 345 -14.45 -13.71 7.56
CA THR A 345 -15.75 -14.18 8.04
C THR A 345 -16.52 -15.02 7.01
N ARG A 346 -16.15 -14.89 5.71
CA ARG A 346 -16.75 -15.64 4.60
C ARG A 346 -15.99 -16.90 4.25
N ILE A 347 -14.84 -17.17 4.86
CA ILE A 347 -14.03 -18.37 4.58
C ILE A 347 -14.85 -19.67 4.72
N PRO A 348 -15.62 -19.92 5.81
CA PRO A 348 -16.40 -21.15 5.91
C PRO A 348 -17.46 -21.31 4.82
N GLU A 349 -18.12 -20.22 4.41
CA GLU A 349 -19.10 -20.21 3.32
C GLU A 349 -18.45 -20.58 1.98
N VAL A 350 -17.32 -19.95 1.68
CA VAL A 350 -16.60 -20.14 0.42
C VAL A 350 -16.00 -21.54 0.35
N LEU A 351 -15.52 -22.09 1.46
CA LEU A 351 -15.02 -23.48 1.51
C LEU A 351 -16.09 -24.49 1.17
N ARG A 352 -17.33 -24.34 1.69
CA ARG A 352 -18.47 -25.17 1.31
C ARG A 352 -18.79 -25.03 -0.18
N GLY A 353 -18.79 -23.82 -0.70
CA GLY A 353 -19.01 -23.58 -2.13
C GLY A 353 -17.96 -24.25 -3.01
N ILE A 354 -16.67 -24.20 -2.61
CA ILE A 354 -15.59 -24.89 -3.33
C ILE A 354 -15.79 -26.40 -3.31
N GLN A 355 -16.22 -27.00 -2.20
CA GLN A 355 -16.53 -28.45 -2.13
C GLN A 355 -17.71 -28.83 -3.03
N GLU A 356 -18.70 -27.95 -3.18
CA GLU A 356 -19.83 -28.17 -4.11
C GLU A 356 -19.37 -28.09 -5.57
N ILE A 357 -18.50 -27.14 -5.89
CA ILE A 357 -17.88 -26.99 -7.22
C ILE A 357 -17.06 -28.24 -7.55
N GLU A 358 -16.22 -28.70 -6.62
CA GLU A 358 -15.40 -29.92 -6.74
C GLU A 358 -16.26 -31.13 -7.13
N ARG A 359 -17.40 -31.33 -6.44
CA ARG A 359 -18.35 -32.41 -6.75
C ARG A 359 -19.07 -32.24 -8.08
N ARG A 360 -19.49 -31.00 -8.41
CA ARG A 360 -20.26 -30.71 -9.62
C ARG A 360 -19.46 -30.88 -10.90
N TYR A 361 -18.19 -30.48 -10.89
CA TYR A 361 -17.31 -30.56 -12.04
C TYR A 361 -16.49 -31.87 -12.09
N GLU A 362 -16.63 -32.72 -11.09
CA GLU A 362 -15.86 -33.95 -10.95
C GLU A 362 -14.35 -33.69 -11.09
N VAL A 363 -13.84 -32.69 -10.38
CA VAL A 363 -12.43 -32.32 -10.31
C VAL A 363 -11.93 -32.47 -8.88
N GLN A 364 -10.65 -32.77 -8.71
CA GLN A 364 -10.01 -32.77 -7.40
C GLN A 364 -9.41 -31.37 -7.13
N ILE A 365 -9.66 -30.82 -5.94
CA ILE A 365 -9.14 -29.51 -5.55
C ILE A 365 -8.32 -29.66 -4.27
N GLY A 366 -7.02 -29.36 -4.36
CA GLY A 366 -6.15 -29.22 -3.19
C GLY A 366 -6.26 -27.81 -2.63
N LYS A 367 -6.51 -27.69 -1.31
CA LYS A 367 -6.78 -26.40 -0.66
C LYS A 367 -5.66 -26.07 0.31
N VAL A 368 -4.95 -24.95 0.01
CA VAL A 368 -3.86 -24.41 0.84
C VAL A 368 -4.11 -22.92 0.99
N PHE A 369 -4.21 -22.42 2.21
CA PHE A 369 -4.69 -21.06 2.44
C PHE A 369 -3.79 -20.26 3.35
N HIS A 370 -3.60 -18.97 3.02
CA HIS A 370 -3.25 -17.94 3.99
C HIS A 370 -4.55 -17.45 4.64
N ALA A 371 -5.09 -18.24 5.57
CA ALA A 371 -6.42 -17.99 6.12
C ALA A 371 -6.48 -16.68 6.92
N GLY A 372 -5.36 -16.25 7.51
CA GLY A 372 -5.27 -15.00 8.27
C GLY A 372 -5.58 -13.73 7.48
N ASP A 373 -5.32 -13.73 6.18
CA ASP A 373 -5.64 -12.61 5.28
C ASP A 373 -6.72 -12.95 4.23
N GLY A 374 -7.32 -14.14 4.35
CA GLY A 374 -8.42 -14.58 3.50
C GLY A 374 -8.01 -15.05 2.11
N ASN A 375 -6.73 -15.27 1.87
CA ASN A 375 -6.20 -15.66 0.56
C ASN A 375 -6.24 -17.17 0.35
N LEU A 376 -7.04 -17.62 -0.61
CA LEU A 376 -7.41 -18.98 -0.87
C LEU A 376 -6.71 -19.51 -2.12
N HIS A 377 -5.78 -20.47 -1.95
CA HIS A 377 -5.18 -21.18 -3.08
C HIS A 377 -5.93 -22.51 -3.29
N SER A 378 -6.94 -22.47 -4.14
CA SER A 378 -7.70 -23.63 -4.57
C SER A 378 -7.07 -24.19 -5.83
N ASN A 379 -6.21 -25.21 -5.69
CA ASN A 379 -5.48 -25.83 -6.78
C ASN A 379 -6.36 -26.87 -7.48
N VAL A 380 -6.95 -26.48 -8.61
CA VAL A 380 -7.81 -27.40 -9.38
C VAL A 380 -6.93 -28.33 -10.23
N LEU A 381 -6.92 -29.60 -9.88
CA LEU A 381 -6.09 -30.61 -10.50
C LEU A 381 -6.77 -31.17 -11.77
N PHE A 382 -5.99 -31.40 -12.82
CA PHE A 382 -6.48 -31.98 -14.06
C PHE A 382 -5.40 -32.79 -14.79
N ASP A 383 -5.84 -33.75 -15.60
CA ASP A 383 -4.96 -34.43 -16.52
C ASP A 383 -4.91 -33.65 -17.84
N ARG A 384 -3.70 -33.27 -18.28
CA ARG A 384 -3.48 -32.52 -19.52
C ARG A 384 -3.78 -33.39 -20.75
N ASP A 385 -3.69 -34.69 -20.63
CA ASP A 385 -3.97 -35.65 -21.70
C ASP A 385 -5.48 -35.93 -21.83
N ASP A 386 -6.30 -35.49 -20.86
CA ASP A 386 -7.76 -35.47 -20.94
C ASP A 386 -8.24 -34.08 -21.40
N PRO A 387 -8.65 -33.90 -22.69
CA PRO A 387 -9.13 -32.60 -23.19
C PRO A 387 -10.36 -32.10 -22.44
N ASP A 388 -11.18 -32.97 -21.87
CA ASP A 388 -12.36 -32.63 -21.09
C ASP A 388 -12.00 -32.26 -19.66
N GLY A 389 -10.93 -32.82 -19.11
CA GLY A 389 -10.40 -32.52 -17.79
C GLY A 389 -9.95 -31.04 -17.67
N PHE A 390 -9.22 -30.54 -18.65
CA PHE A 390 -8.83 -29.11 -18.65
C PHE A 390 -10.05 -28.17 -18.71
N ARG A 391 -11.04 -28.46 -19.56
CA ARG A 391 -12.26 -27.65 -19.70
C ARG A 391 -13.07 -27.64 -18.38
N ARG A 392 -13.19 -28.80 -17.70
CA ARG A 392 -13.86 -28.88 -16.40
C ARG A 392 -13.11 -28.07 -15.34
N ALA A 393 -11.78 -28.17 -15.30
CA ALA A 393 -10.94 -27.41 -14.38
C ALA A 393 -11.04 -25.89 -14.61
N GLU A 394 -11.05 -25.45 -15.86
CA GLU A 394 -11.22 -24.04 -16.22
C GLU A 394 -12.61 -23.51 -15.80
N ALA A 395 -13.68 -24.29 -16.04
CA ALA A 395 -15.02 -23.94 -15.63
C ALA A 395 -15.17 -23.88 -14.10
N ALA A 396 -14.59 -24.84 -13.38
CA ALA A 396 -14.54 -24.87 -11.92
C ALA A 396 -13.78 -23.64 -11.38
N SER A 397 -12.63 -23.30 -11.95
CA SER A 397 -11.85 -22.10 -11.59
C SER A 397 -12.64 -20.81 -11.80
N ALA A 398 -13.36 -20.69 -12.92
CA ALA A 398 -14.19 -19.50 -13.19
C ALA A 398 -15.33 -19.35 -12.16
N GLU A 399 -15.95 -20.47 -11.74
CA GLU A 399 -17.01 -20.45 -10.72
C GLU A 399 -16.43 -20.12 -9.31
N ILE A 400 -15.22 -20.59 -8.98
CA ILE A 400 -14.52 -20.21 -7.74
C ILE A 400 -14.27 -18.68 -7.71
N PHE A 401 -13.83 -18.07 -8.82
CA PHE A 401 -13.65 -16.62 -8.89
C PHE A 401 -14.99 -15.88 -8.75
N ALA A 402 -16.06 -16.37 -9.35
CA ALA A 402 -17.39 -15.79 -9.24
C ALA A 402 -17.92 -15.89 -7.79
N LEU A 403 -17.70 -17.03 -7.13
CA LEU A 403 -18.05 -17.24 -5.72
C LEU A 403 -17.28 -16.24 -4.82
N ALA A 404 -15.97 -16.11 -4.99
CA ALA A 404 -15.17 -15.16 -4.21
C ALA A 404 -15.59 -13.71 -4.44
N ALA A 405 -15.85 -13.30 -5.68
CA ALA A 405 -16.36 -11.98 -6.00
C ALA A 405 -17.75 -11.73 -5.40
N GLY A 406 -18.63 -12.75 -5.41
CA GLY A 406 -20.00 -12.67 -4.87
C GLY A 406 -20.06 -12.39 -3.37
N VAL A 407 -19.06 -12.80 -2.61
CA VAL A 407 -18.94 -12.49 -1.16
C VAL A 407 -18.15 -11.21 -0.87
N GLY A 408 -17.86 -10.40 -1.89
CA GLY A 408 -17.13 -9.14 -1.74
C GLY A 408 -15.60 -9.30 -1.72
N GLY A 409 -15.09 -10.44 -2.15
CA GLY A 409 -13.67 -10.73 -2.31
C GLY A 409 -13.10 -10.27 -3.65
N THR A 410 -11.92 -10.79 -3.99
CA THR A 410 -11.19 -10.53 -5.25
C THR A 410 -10.71 -11.81 -5.90
N ILE A 411 -10.39 -11.75 -7.19
CA ILE A 411 -9.96 -12.90 -8.00
C ILE A 411 -8.48 -13.23 -7.85
N THR A 412 -7.69 -12.34 -7.24
CA THR A 412 -6.26 -12.58 -7.02
C THR A 412 -5.75 -11.75 -5.85
N GLY A 413 -5.13 -12.43 -4.89
CA GLY A 413 -4.54 -11.85 -3.69
C GLY A 413 -3.09 -11.43 -3.87
N GLU A 414 -2.27 -12.31 -4.48
CA GLU A 414 -0.81 -12.11 -4.57
C GLU A 414 -0.14 -12.58 -5.87
N HIS A 415 -0.81 -13.43 -6.69
CA HIS A 415 -0.20 -13.99 -7.91
C HIS A 415 -0.25 -13.05 -9.12
N GLY A 416 -1.06 -11.99 -9.07
CA GLY A 416 -1.31 -11.11 -10.20
C GLY A 416 -2.44 -11.62 -11.12
N VAL A 417 -2.81 -10.76 -12.06
CA VAL A 417 -3.81 -11.03 -13.09
C VAL A 417 -3.18 -11.74 -14.29
N GLY A 418 -2.00 -11.28 -14.68
CA GLY A 418 -1.22 -11.84 -15.79
C GLY A 418 -1.98 -11.96 -17.09
N ALA A 419 -1.82 -13.13 -17.72
CA ALA A 419 -2.49 -13.55 -18.94
C ALA A 419 -3.79 -14.33 -18.68
N GLU A 420 -3.91 -14.94 -17.50
CA GLU A 420 -4.98 -15.93 -17.22
C GLU A 420 -6.27 -15.30 -16.73
N LYS A 421 -6.18 -14.17 -15.97
CA LYS A 421 -7.33 -13.60 -15.27
C LYS A 421 -7.89 -12.27 -15.81
N PRO A 422 -7.43 -11.66 -16.94
CA PRO A 422 -7.93 -10.34 -17.35
C PRO A 422 -9.45 -10.28 -17.54
N HIS A 423 -10.06 -11.31 -18.10
CA HIS A 423 -11.51 -11.36 -18.35
C HIS A 423 -12.33 -11.49 -17.07
N HIS A 424 -11.77 -12.08 -16.00
CA HIS A 424 -12.41 -12.21 -14.69
C HIS A 424 -12.45 -10.90 -13.91
N LEU A 425 -11.67 -9.88 -14.29
CA LEU A 425 -11.73 -8.56 -13.64
C LEU A 425 -13.13 -7.93 -13.70
N ARG A 426 -13.93 -8.29 -14.71
CA ARG A 426 -15.33 -7.84 -14.83
C ARG A 426 -16.26 -8.38 -13.74
N LEU A 427 -15.83 -9.37 -12.94
CA LEU A 427 -16.56 -9.83 -11.76
C LEU A 427 -16.49 -8.82 -10.60
N ILE A 428 -15.44 -7.99 -10.56
CA ILE A 428 -15.15 -7.09 -9.44
C ILE A 428 -15.09 -5.61 -9.84
N PHE A 429 -14.87 -5.29 -11.12
CA PHE A 429 -14.77 -3.93 -11.66
C PHE A 429 -15.79 -3.66 -12.76
N SER A 430 -16.39 -2.47 -12.74
CA SER A 430 -17.19 -1.95 -13.82
C SER A 430 -16.31 -1.58 -15.02
N GLU A 431 -16.93 -1.33 -16.19
CA GLU A 431 -16.18 -0.88 -17.38
C GLU A 431 -15.53 0.50 -17.15
N ALA A 432 -16.17 1.38 -16.34
CA ALA A 432 -15.60 2.66 -15.94
C ALA A 432 -14.30 2.49 -15.15
N ASP A 433 -14.28 1.55 -14.18
CA ASP A 433 -13.10 1.24 -13.37
C ASP A 433 -11.95 0.70 -14.24
N LEU A 434 -12.27 -0.22 -15.17
CA LEU A 434 -11.30 -0.79 -16.11
C LEU A 434 -10.77 0.25 -17.08
N GLU A 435 -11.61 1.19 -17.53
CA GLU A 435 -11.20 2.27 -18.41
C GLU A 435 -10.26 3.24 -17.70
N ALA A 436 -10.50 3.56 -16.42
CA ALA A 436 -9.59 4.37 -15.62
C ALA A 436 -8.19 3.71 -15.53
N GLN A 437 -8.13 2.40 -15.34
CA GLN A 437 -6.88 1.63 -15.34
C GLN A 437 -6.19 1.63 -16.72
N ARG A 438 -6.94 1.49 -17.82
CA ARG A 438 -6.39 1.56 -19.19
C ARG A 438 -5.78 2.94 -19.48
N ARG A 439 -6.45 4.02 -19.08
CA ARG A 439 -5.93 5.39 -19.23
C ARG A 439 -4.62 5.57 -18.48
N VAL A 440 -4.51 5.07 -17.23
CA VAL A 440 -3.25 5.08 -16.48
C VAL A 440 -2.16 4.30 -17.21
N ARG A 441 -2.45 3.08 -17.69
CA ARG A 441 -1.50 2.30 -18.49
C ARG A 441 -1.02 3.07 -19.72
N GLN A 442 -1.91 3.76 -20.42
CA GLN A 442 -1.57 4.52 -21.61
C GLN A 442 -0.62 5.70 -21.31
N VAL A 443 -0.68 6.28 -20.10
CA VAL A 443 0.29 7.31 -19.67
C VAL A 443 1.70 6.73 -19.59
N PHE A 444 1.87 5.52 -19.06
CA PHE A 444 3.18 4.86 -18.95
C PHE A 444 3.62 4.23 -20.30
N ASP A 445 2.73 3.55 -20.97
CA ASP A 445 3.01 2.80 -22.23
C ASP A 445 2.09 3.24 -23.37
N PRO A 446 2.28 4.43 -23.95
CA PRO A 446 1.47 4.93 -25.04
C PRO A 446 1.62 4.11 -26.36
N LEU A 447 2.67 3.29 -26.47
CA LEU A 447 2.92 2.42 -27.62
C LEU A 447 2.30 1.02 -27.47
N GLY A 448 1.91 0.62 -26.25
CA GLY A 448 1.36 -0.69 -25.95
C GLY A 448 2.35 -1.85 -26.13
N ILE A 449 3.65 -1.60 -25.92
CA ILE A 449 4.72 -2.58 -26.18
C ILE A 449 5.26 -3.24 -24.91
N ALA A 450 4.99 -2.68 -23.73
CA ALA A 450 5.43 -3.24 -22.46
C ALA A 450 4.46 -4.33 -22.00
N ASN A 451 4.94 -5.56 -21.99
CA ASN A 451 4.23 -6.77 -21.57
C ASN A 451 2.76 -6.83 -22.10
N PRO A 452 2.53 -6.77 -23.43
CA PRO A 452 1.19 -6.63 -23.98
C PRO A 452 0.32 -7.88 -23.81
N GLY A 453 -1.01 -7.67 -23.72
CA GLY A 453 -2.00 -8.75 -23.57
C GLY A 453 -2.18 -9.22 -22.12
N LYS A 454 -1.76 -8.42 -21.13
CA LYS A 454 -1.80 -8.77 -19.71
C LYS A 454 -2.43 -7.70 -18.85
N VAL A 455 -2.81 -8.09 -17.64
CA VAL A 455 -3.43 -7.33 -16.58
C VAL A 455 -4.86 -6.90 -16.91
N LEU A 456 -5.10 -6.19 -18.00
CA LEU A 456 -6.41 -5.64 -18.33
C LEU A 456 -7.05 -6.37 -19.51
N PRO A 457 -8.39 -6.60 -19.46
CA PRO A 457 -9.11 -7.14 -20.61
C PRO A 457 -9.08 -6.15 -21.78
N GLU A 458 -9.15 -6.68 -23.01
CA GLU A 458 -9.26 -5.85 -24.21
C GLU A 458 -10.50 -4.96 -24.12
N GLY A 459 -10.35 -3.68 -24.50
CA GLY A 459 -11.45 -2.72 -24.50
C GLY A 459 -12.52 -3.09 -25.51
N ARG A 460 -13.78 -2.82 -25.18
CA ARG A 460 -14.90 -2.98 -26.13
C ARG A 460 -14.90 -1.81 -27.13
N GLY A 461 -13.92 -1.70 -27.99
CA GLY A 461 -13.93 -0.96 -29.26
C GLY A 461 -14.54 0.46 -29.39
N GLU A 462 -15.11 1.01 -28.34
CA GLU A 462 -15.58 2.39 -28.31
C GLU A 462 -14.41 3.30 -27.92
N ARG A 463 -13.80 3.95 -28.90
CA ARG A 463 -12.95 5.11 -28.63
C ARG A 463 -13.85 6.16 -27.99
N GLY A 464 -13.69 6.35 -26.68
CA GLY A 464 -14.31 7.46 -25.97
C GLY A 464 -13.98 8.74 -26.75
N GLN A 465 -15.00 9.44 -27.19
CA GLN A 465 -14.84 10.77 -27.76
C GLN A 465 -14.21 11.61 -26.62
N GLY A 466 -13.02 12.14 -26.87
CA GLY A 466 -12.42 13.13 -25.98
C GLY A 466 -13.41 14.26 -25.72
N PRO A 467 -13.31 14.96 -24.56
CA PRO A 467 -14.24 16.04 -24.23
C PRO A 467 -14.34 17.02 -25.40
N GLY A 468 -15.57 17.27 -25.84
CA GLY A 468 -15.87 18.17 -26.93
C GLY A 468 -15.26 19.55 -26.70
N ALA A 469 -14.90 20.22 -27.77
CA ALA A 469 -14.35 21.57 -27.76
C ALA A 469 -15.16 22.51 -26.86
N ARG A 470 -14.47 23.34 -26.10
CA ARG A 470 -15.03 24.37 -25.20
C ARG A 470 -16.13 25.15 -25.93
N GLY A 471 -17.37 24.97 -25.50
CA GLY A 471 -18.48 25.86 -25.86
C GLY A 471 -18.24 27.25 -25.29
N GLN A 472 -18.88 28.26 -25.85
CA GLN A 472 -18.84 29.65 -25.38
C GLN A 472 -19.09 29.66 -23.85
N THR A 473 -18.31 30.42 -23.10
CA THR A 473 -18.45 30.61 -21.65
C THR A 473 -19.85 31.16 -21.35
N PRO A 474 -20.77 30.35 -20.81
CA PRO A 474 -22.11 30.83 -20.47
C PRO A 474 -22.04 31.72 -19.22
N GLY A 475 -23.04 32.59 -19.04
CA GLY A 475 -23.05 33.51 -17.89
C GLY A 475 -23.13 32.80 -16.54
N VAL A 476 -22.44 33.33 -15.54
CA VAL A 476 -22.40 32.80 -14.16
C VAL A 476 -23.79 32.41 -13.61
N GLY A 477 -24.86 33.17 -13.98
CA GLY A 477 -26.22 32.89 -13.55
C GLY A 477 -26.82 31.59 -14.09
N GLU A 478 -26.37 31.09 -15.23
CA GLU A 478 -26.83 29.79 -15.76
C GLU A 478 -26.16 28.64 -15.04
N ALA A 479 -24.85 28.75 -14.77
CA ALA A 479 -24.12 27.78 -13.95
C ALA A 479 -24.72 27.61 -12.55
N LEU A 480 -25.08 28.73 -11.90
CA LEU A 480 -25.72 28.70 -10.58
C LEU A 480 -27.08 27.99 -10.60
N ARG A 481 -27.90 28.19 -11.63
CA ARG A 481 -29.19 27.47 -11.78
C ARG A 481 -29.00 25.97 -11.98
N GLU A 482 -27.98 25.56 -12.71
CA GLU A 482 -27.67 24.13 -12.90
C GLU A 482 -27.17 23.50 -11.61
N LEU A 483 -26.31 24.18 -10.85
CA LEU A 483 -25.85 23.72 -9.54
C LEU A 483 -27.03 23.61 -8.55
N GLU A 484 -27.95 24.58 -8.58
CA GLU A 484 -29.16 24.57 -7.77
C GLU A 484 -30.07 23.40 -8.14
N ALA A 485 -30.20 23.09 -9.41
CA ALA A 485 -30.99 21.93 -9.89
C ALA A 485 -30.42 20.59 -9.40
N VAL A 486 -29.11 20.50 -9.10
CA VAL A 486 -28.46 19.30 -8.57
C VAL A 486 -28.71 19.13 -7.08
N VAL A 487 -28.50 20.17 -6.26
CA VAL A 487 -28.54 20.04 -4.79
C VAL A 487 -29.77 20.67 -4.14
N GLY A 488 -30.55 21.48 -4.85
CA GLY A 488 -31.66 22.27 -4.31
C GLY A 488 -31.19 23.63 -3.75
N ALA A 489 -32.12 24.59 -3.72
CA ALA A 489 -31.85 25.97 -3.30
C ALA A 489 -31.40 26.06 -1.82
N ASP A 490 -31.84 25.15 -0.98
CA ASP A 490 -31.52 25.07 0.44
C ASP A 490 -30.08 24.64 0.75
N ARG A 491 -29.40 24.06 -0.24
CA ARG A 491 -28.04 23.54 -0.11
C ARG A 491 -27.00 24.21 -1.03
N LEU A 492 -27.41 25.26 -1.74
CA LEU A 492 -26.55 26.12 -2.55
C LEU A 492 -26.39 27.51 -1.90
N ILE A 493 -25.19 27.84 -1.47
CA ILE A 493 -24.87 29.17 -0.92
C ILE A 493 -24.19 29.98 -2.01
N THR A 494 -24.64 31.19 -2.27
CA THR A 494 -24.05 32.09 -3.25
C THR A 494 -23.78 33.47 -2.63
N ALA A 495 -22.87 34.25 -3.23
CA ALA A 495 -22.55 35.59 -2.73
C ALA A 495 -23.73 36.61 -2.84
N THR A 496 -24.76 36.30 -3.65
CA THR A 496 -25.85 37.23 -3.99
C THR A 496 -27.24 36.82 -3.49
N GLY A 497 -27.37 35.88 -2.55
CA GLY A 497 -28.64 35.49 -2.01
C GLY A 497 -28.76 33.98 -1.82
N GLY A 498 -28.31 33.51 -0.73
CA GLY A 498 -28.53 32.14 -0.27
C GLY A 498 -29.35 32.14 1.00
N VAL A 499 -30.00 31.01 1.27
CA VAL A 499 -30.97 30.77 2.33
C VAL A 499 -30.42 31.18 3.70
N ALA A 500 -31.23 31.89 4.43
CA ALA A 500 -30.98 32.44 5.78
C ALA A 500 -30.78 31.40 6.91
N THR A 501 -30.67 30.10 6.58
CA THR A 501 -30.46 29.02 7.54
C THR A 501 -29.01 28.56 7.67
N LEU A 502 -28.11 28.95 6.76
CA LEU A 502 -26.68 28.70 6.90
C LEU A 502 -26.05 29.96 7.52
N THR A 503 -25.73 29.87 8.79
CA THR A 503 -25.23 30.97 9.66
C THR A 503 -23.90 31.59 9.22
N GLU A 504 -23.26 31.03 8.19
CA GLU A 504 -21.99 31.49 7.65
C GLU A 504 -22.10 31.57 6.12
N GLY A 505 -22.12 32.76 5.56
CA GLY A 505 -22.12 33.00 4.11
C GLY A 505 -20.86 32.43 3.42
N VAL A 506 -20.70 32.62 2.11
CA VAL A 506 -19.56 32.14 1.33
C VAL A 506 -18.18 32.52 1.92
N SER A 507 -18.12 33.55 2.79
CA SER A 507 -16.90 34.00 3.46
C SER A 507 -16.28 32.95 4.40
N ALA A 508 -17.08 32.08 5.02
CA ALA A 508 -16.61 30.99 5.86
C ALA A 508 -15.89 29.87 5.07
N TYR A 509 -16.06 29.89 3.76
CA TYR A 509 -15.44 28.92 2.84
C TYR A 509 -14.26 29.54 2.07
N ALA A 510 -13.86 30.77 2.38
CA ALA A 510 -12.69 31.40 1.77
C ALA A 510 -11.41 30.65 2.13
N VAL A 511 -10.52 30.47 1.16
CA VAL A 511 -9.22 29.81 1.35
C VAL A 511 -8.14 30.66 0.68
N ASP A 512 -7.05 30.92 1.40
CA ASP A 512 -5.92 31.74 0.94
C ASP A 512 -6.35 33.13 0.42
N GLY A 513 -7.41 33.73 1.01
CA GLY A 513 -8.00 35.00 0.60
C GLY A 513 -8.89 34.91 -0.65
N GLN A 514 -9.09 33.73 -1.23
CA GLN A 514 -9.99 33.53 -2.36
C GLN A 514 -11.41 33.21 -1.88
N MET A 515 -12.39 34.01 -2.32
CA MET A 515 -13.81 33.81 -2.04
C MET A 515 -14.41 32.92 -3.14
N PRO A 516 -15.17 31.85 -2.79
CA PRO A 516 -15.86 31.06 -3.81
C PRO A 516 -17.06 31.84 -4.39
N LEU A 517 -17.40 31.56 -5.66
CA LEU A 517 -18.64 32.05 -6.27
C LEU A 517 -19.86 31.35 -5.69
N ALA A 518 -19.74 30.06 -5.39
CA ALA A 518 -20.79 29.25 -4.80
C ALA A 518 -20.20 28.15 -3.91
N VAL A 519 -21.02 27.70 -2.95
CA VAL A 519 -20.77 26.53 -2.11
C VAL A 519 -21.96 25.61 -2.23
N ALA A 520 -21.74 24.36 -2.63
CA ALA A 520 -22.78 23.33 -2.72
C ALA A 520 -22.53 22.23 -1.67
N GLU A 521 -23.54 21.96 -0.83
CA GLU A 521 -23.51 20.87 0.15
C GLU A 521 -24.13 19.60 -0.43
N ALA A 522 -23.30 18.70 -0.90
CA ALA A 522 -23.76 17.43 -1.46
C ALA A 522 -24.19 16.45 -0.35
N GLY A 523 -25.38 15.87 -0.49
CA GLY A 523 -25.94 14.85 0.41
C GLY A 523 -25.91 13.43 -0.15
N SER A 524 -25.47 13.24 -1.41
CA SER A 524 -25.37 11.94 -2.06
C SER A 524 -24.20 11.92 -3.06
N GLU A 525 -23.75 10.71 -3.42
CA GLU A 525 -22.72 10.50 -4.43
C GLU A 525 -23.13 11.04 -5.81
N SER A 526 -24.39 10.85 -6.18
CA SER A 526 -24.96 11.35 -7.44
C SER A 526 -24.96 12.87 -7.50
N GLU A 527 -25.19 13.56 -6.38
CA GLU A 527 -25.10 15.01 -6.32
C GLU A 527 -23.63 15.48 -6.50
N VAL A 528 -22.66 14.83 -5.85
CA VAL A 528 -21.24 15.15 -6.08
C VAL A 528 -20.88 14.98 -7.54
N ALA A 529 -21.25 13.87 -8.17
CA ALA A 529 -20.98 13.60 -9.58
C ALA A 529 -21.65 14.64 -10.51
N GLY A 530 -22.89 15.02 -10.19
CA GLY A 530 -23.63 16.07 -10.91
C GLY A 530 -22.96 17.44 -10.81
N LEU A 531 -22.55 17.85 -9.59
CA LEU A 531 -21.84 19.11 -9.36
C LEU A 531 -20.52 19.19 -10.12
N LEU A 532 -19.74 18.09 -10.10
CA LEU A 532 -18.46 18.03 -10.81
C LEU A 532 -18.66 18.11 -12.33
N ARG A 533 -19.69 17.45 -12.85
CA ARG A 533 -20.05 17.53 -14.27
C ARG A 533 -20.41 18.97 -14.67
N VAL A 534 -21.30 19.62 -13.93
CA VAL A 534 -21.66 21.03 -14.19
C VAL A 534 -20.40 21.90 -14.13
N ALA A 535 -19.54 21.71 -13.14
CA ALA A 535 -18.31 22.46 -13.02
C ALA A 535 -17.37 22.25 -14.22
N ALA A 536 -17.22 21.02 -14.69
CA ALA A 536 -16.41 20.69 -15.87
C ALA A 536 -16.99 21.30 -17.16
N ASP A 537 -18.32 21.20 -17.37
CA ASP A 537 -19.00 21.73 -18.54
C ASP A 537 -18.97 23.26 -18.59
N ARG A 538 -18.98 23.91 -17.42
CA ARG A 538 -18.97 25.38 -17.26
C ARG A 538 -17.57 25.97 -17.00
N GLY A 539 -16.54 25.14 -16.86
CA GLY A 539 -15.17 25.58 -16.57
C GLY A 539 -15.00 26.22 -15.20
N LEU A 540 -15.81 25.84 -14.22
CA LEU A 540 -15.72 26.32 -12.84
C LEU A 540 -14.62 25.57 -12.11
N SER A 541 -13.65 26.30 -11.53
CA SER A 541 -12.64 25.70 -10.67
C SER A 541 -13.27 25.18 -9.38
N VAL A 542 -12.97 23.96 -9.00
CA VAL A 542 -13.58 23.25 -7.86
C VAL A 542 -12.60 23.08 -6.72
N LEU A 543 -13.02 23.45 -5.51
CA LEU A 543 -12.38 23.08 -4.26
C LEU A 543 -13.25 22.06 -3.53
N LEU A 544 -12.72 20.86 -3.31
CA LEU A 544 -13.36 19.82 -2.50
C LEU A 544 -13.10 20.08 -1.03
N ARG A 545 -14.15 20.02 -0.19
CA ARG A 545 -14.05 20.31 1.24
C ARG A 545 -14.82 19.27 2.07
N GLY A 546 -14.13 18.60 3.03
CA GLY A 546 -14.76 17.91 4.14
C GLY A 546 -14.93 18.88 5.33
N GLY A 547 -14.30 18.60 6.47
CA GLY A 547 -14.27 19.50 7.63
C GLY A 547 -13.43 20.78 7.46
N GLY A 548 -12.69 20.93 6.36
CA GLY A 548 -11.85 22.11 6.10
C GLY A 548 -10.57 22.19 6.93
N ARG A 549 -10.23 21.17 7.72
CA ARG A 549 -9.13 21.18 8.68
C ARG A 549 -7.74 21.06 8.06
N GLN A 550 -7.64 20.58 6.81
CA GLN A 550 -6.37 20.39 6.07
C GLN A 550 -6.18 21.40 4.93
N LEU A 551 -7.00 22.45 4.84
CA LEU A 551 -6.90 23.43 3.76
C LEU A 551 -5.67 24.34 3.87
N TYR A 552 -4.93 24.29 4.96
CA TYR A 552 -3.63 24.94 5.09
C TYR A 552 -2.53 24.24 4.27
N TYR A 553 -2.70 22.96 3.95
CA TYR A 553 -1.72 22.13 3.26
C TYR A 553 -1.83 22.28 1.74
N GLY A 554 -0.71 22.45 1.05
CA GLY A 554 -0.65 22.60 -0.40
C GLY A 554 -0.31 24.00 -0.88
N ALA A 555 -0.15 24.15 -2.20
CA ALA A 555 0.09 25.43 -2.84
C ALA A 555 -1.11 26.37 -2.65
N PRO A 556 -0.92 27.70 -2.71
CA PRO A 556 -2.02 28.67 -2.58
C PRO A 556 -3.12 28.44 -3.61
N CYS A 557 -4.37 28.56 -3.17
CA CYS A 557 -5.51 28.49 -4.07
C CYS A 557 -5.49 29.63 -5.10
N GLY A 558 -5.81 29.29 -6.35
CA GLY A 558 -6.30 30.21 -7.36
C GLY A 558 -7.77 30.59 -7.12
N PRO A 559 -8.41 31.29 -8.09
CA PRO A 559 -9.82 31.61 -8.00
C PRO A 559 -10.69 30.36 -7.80
N ILE A 560 -11.65 30.42 -6.88
CA ILE A 560 -12.56 29.31 -6.55
C ILE A 560 -13.93 29.58 -7.18
N GLY A 561 -14.32 28.78 -8.19
CA GLY A 561 -15.65 28.85 -8.79
C GLY A 561 -16.69 28.15 -7.91
N LEU A 562 -16.38 26.96 -7.44
CA LEU A 562 -17.30 26.15 -6.64
C LEU A 562 -16.56 25.46 -5.50
N VAL A 563 -17.10 25.55 -4.29
CA VAL A 563 -16.75 24.64 -3.20
C VAL A 563 -17.80 23.52 -3.17
N VAL A 564 -17.35 22.27 -3.29
CA VAL A 564 -18.20 21.10 -3.06
C VAL A 564 -17.93 20.57 -1.65
N SER A 565 -18.89 20.75 -0.77
CA SER A 565 -18.84 20.25 0.61
C SER A 565 -19.29 18.80 0.66
N LEU A 566 -18.43 17.92 1.19
CA LEU A 566 -18.68 16.49 1.38
C LEU A 566 -19.06 16.16 2.84
N ALA A 567 -19.23 17.15 3.70
CA ALA A 567 -19.45 16.96 5.13
C ALA A 567 -20.74 16.17 5.46
N ARG A 568 -21.73 16.21 4.56
CA ARG A 568 -23.00 15.46 4.72
C ARG A 568 -22.89 13.99 4.32
N LEU A 569 -21.82 13.59 3.62
CA LEU A 569 -21.48 12.20 3.31
C LEU A 569 -20.73 11.59 4.50
N ASN A 570 -21.45 11.29 5.60
CA ASN A 570 -20.85 10.93 6.89
C ASN A 570 -21.39 9.62 7.49
N LYS A 571 -21.97 8.75 6.66
CA LYS A 571 -22.55 7.47 7.09
C LYS A 571 -21.50 6.36 7.09
N VAL A 572 -21.75 5.36 7.94
CA VAL A 572 -21.13 4.05 7.80
C VAL A 572 -21.83 3.33 6.64
N VAL A 573 -21.07 2.85 5.68
CA VAL A 573 -21.55 2.08 4.53
C VAL A 573 -21.60 0.60 4.89
N GLU A 574 -20.52 0.12 5.52
CA GLU A 574 -20.38 -1.27 5.93
C GLU A 574 -19.35 -1.38 7.06
N TYR A 575 -19.62 -2.21 8.04
CA TYR A 575 -18.68 -2.50 9.13
C TYR A 575 -18.74 -3.99 9.48
N GLU A 576 -17.65 -4.68 9.16
CA GLU A 576 -17.43 -6.08 9.50
C GLU A 576 -16.36 -6.13 10.60
N ALA A 577 -16.82 -6.12 11.85
CA ALA A 577 -15.93 -6.04 13.01
C ALA A 577 -14.95 -7.23 13.06
N ASP A 578 -15.41 -8.44 12.79
CA ASP A 578 -14.60 -9.66 12.84
C ASP A 578 -13.58 -9.72 11.67
N ASP A 579 -13.82 -8.98 10.59
CA ASP A 579 -12.87 -8.81 9.49
C ASP A 579 -11.85 -7.66 9.72
N LEU A 580 -12.05 -6.86 10.78
CA LEU A 580 -11.27 -5.65 11.04
C LEU A 580 -11.28 -4.68 9.86
N THR A 581 -12.43 -4.51 9.22
CA THR A 581 -12.61 -3.60 8.09
C THR A 581 -13.86 -2.75 8.24
N ILE A 582 -13.76 -1.50 7.81
CA ILE A 582 -14.88 -0.58 7.79
C ILE A 582 -14.87 0.27 6.51
N THR A 583 -16.03 0.44 5.91
CA THR A 583 -16.26 1.38 4.80
C THR A 583 -17.12 2.52 5.32
N VAL A 584 -16.62 3.74 5.20
CA VAL A 584 -17.32 4.97 5.61
C VAL A 584 -17.34 5.97 4.47
N GLN A 585 -18.35 6.82 4.46
CA GLN A 585 -18.39 7.97 3.58
C GLN A 585 -17.31 9.00 3.97
N ALA A 586 -16.74 9.69 2.99
CA ALA A 586 -15.56 10.54 3.14
C ALA A 586 -15.72 11.72 4.12
N GLY A 587 -16.94 12.17 4.36
CA GLY A 587 -17.29 13.22 5.35
C GLY A 587 -17.38 12.73 6.80
N MET A 588 -17.25 11.42 7.06
CA MET A 588 -17.17 10.88 8.42
C MET A 588 -15.99 11.51 9.16
N THR A 589 -16.21 11.99 10.39
CA THR A 589 -15.12 12.56 11.20
C THR A 589 -14.30 11.49 11.88
N LEU A 590 -13.01 11.76 12.09
CA LEU A 590 -12.09 10.85 12.78
C LEU A 590 -12.60 10.48 14.18
N GLY A 591 -13.08 11.47 14.93
CA GLY A 591 -13.60 11.25 16.28
C GLY A 591 -14.89 10.40 16.31
N ALA A 592 -15.80 10.56 15.33
CA ALA A 592 -16.98 9.73 15.22
C ALA A 592 -16.60 8.28 14.90
N LEU A 593 -15.69 8.08 13.95
CA LEU A 593 -15.20 6.77 13.58
C LEU A 593 -14.48 6.06 14.76
N ARG A 594 -13.60 6.77 15.48
CA ARG A 594 -12.92 6.20 16.65
C ARG A 594 -13.86 5.75 17.76
N ARG A 595 -14.94 6.53 18.03
CA ARG A 595 -15.96 6.12 19.01
C ARG A 595 -16.65 4.85 18.56
N LEU A 596 -17.10 4.81 17.29
CA LEU A 596 -17.81 3.66 16.75
C LEU A 596 -17.00 2.36 16.84
N VAL A 597 -15.76 2.37 16.33
CA VAL A 597 -14.94 1.15 16.34
C VAL A 597 -14.45 0.81 17.75
N GLY A 598 -14.35 1.79 18.63
CA GLY A 598 -14.00 1.60 20.04
C GLY A 598 -15.04 0.78 20.84
N GLU A 599 -16.32 0.83 20.44
CA GLU A 599 -17.41 0.00 21.02
C GLU A 599 -17.16 -1.50 20.79
N HIS A 600 -16.42 -1.85 19.74
CA HIS A 600 -16.02 -3.22 19.41
C HIS A 600 -14.58 -3.56 19.83
N HIS A 601 -13.99 -2.80 20.77
CA HIS A 601 -12.58 -2.98 21.18
C HIS A 601 -11.57 -2.91 20.02
N GLN A 602 -11.87 -2.13 18.99
CA GLN A 602 -11.02 -1.90 17.83
C GLN A 602 -10.56 -0.45 17.75
N MET A 603 -9.54 -0.21 16.94
CA MET A 603 -9.07 1.13 16.65
C MET A 603 -8.64 1.27 15.18
N LEU A 604 -8.84 2.47 14.64
CA LEU A 604 -8.14 2.91 13.45
C LEU A 604 -6.76 3.42 13.88
N PRO A 605 -5.65 2.75 13.50
CA PRO A 605 -4.31 3.14 13.93
C PRO A 605 -3.75 4.31 13.11
N LEU A 606 -4.59 5.29 12.83
CA LEU A 606 -4.28 6.51 12.10
C LEU A 606 -4.48 7.70 13.04
N ASP A 607 -3.40 8.43 13.31
CA ASP A 607 -3.36 9.53 14.26
C ASP A 607 -2.81 10.84 13.65
N PRO A 608 -3.44 11.37 12.57
CA PRO A 608 -2.96 12.59 11.93
C PRO A 608 -2.98 13.78 12.90
N PRO A 609 -2.09 14.77 12.71
CA PRO A 609 -2.17 16.02 13.46
C PRO A 609 -3.48 16.76 13.13
N GLY A 610 -4.05 17.40 14.14
CA GLY A 610 -5.25 18.21 14.01
C GLY A 610 -6.43 17.71 14.88
N PRO A 611 -7.57 18.36 14.75
CA PRO A 611 -8.74 18.10 15.59
C PRO A 611 -9.50 16.83 15.16
N GLU A 612 -10.26 16.28 16.08
CA GLU A 612 -11.05 15.03 15.90
C GLU A 612 -12.23 15.21 14.91
N ASP A 613 -12.61 16.44 14.57
CA ASP A 613 -13.62 16.74 13.55
C ASP A 613 -13.04 16.79 12.11
N ALA A 614 -11.75 16.51 11.94
CA ALA A 614 -11.18 16.26 10.63
C ALA A 614 -11.86 15.05 9.97
N THR A 615 -12.21 15.17 8.68
CA THR A 615 -12.92 14.11 7.97
C THR A 615 -11.96 13.08 7.41
N ILE A 616 -12.39 11.82 7.34
CA ILE A 616 -11.60 10.69 6.81
C ILE A 616 -11.13 10.99 5.38
N GLY A 617 -12.04 11.46 4.50
CA GLY A 617 -11.67 11.82 3.13
C GLY A 617 -10.62 12.94 3.07
N GLY A 618 -10.70 13.94 3.96
CA GLY A 618 -9.72 15.02 4.05
C GLY A 618 -8.33 14.53 4.52
N ILE A 619 -8.29 13.64 5.50
CA ILE A 619 -7.06 13.01 6.01
C ILE A 619 -6.39 12.18 4.92
N VAL A 620 -7.17 11.34 4.23
CA VAL A 620 -6.67 10.47 3.14
C VAL A 620 -6.21 11.32 1.95
N ALA A 621 -6.99 12.34 1.56
CA ALA A 621 -6.64 13.23 0.46
C ALA A 621 -5.35 14.02 0.73
N ALA A 622 -5.07 14.37 1.99
CA ALA A 622 -3.83 15.04 2.38
C ALA A 622 -2.67 14.05 2.65
N GLY A 623 -2.95 12.75 2.80
CA GLY A 623 -1.95 11.72 3.09
C GLY A 623 -1.32 11.85 4.48
N LEU A 624 -2.03 12.46 5.45
CA LEU A 624 -1.47 12.81 6.75
C LEU A 624 -1.43 11.61 7.71
N ALA A 625 -0.30 11.48 8.40
CA ALA A 625 -0.07 10.51 9.46
C ALA A 625 0.61 11.15 10.67
N GLY A 626 0.39 10.58 11.85
CA GLY A 626 0.98 11.00 13.12
C GLY A 626 2.10 10.08 13.61
N PRO A 627 2.42 10.12 14.92
CA PRO A 627 3.45 9.30 15.55
C PRO A 627 3.29 7.79 15.37
N MET A 628 2.05 7.28 15.41
CA MET A 628 1.76 5.84 15.28
C MET A 628 2.11 5.26 13.91
N ARG A 629 2.42 6.11 12.93
CA ARG A 629 2.88 5.69 11.60
C ARG A 629 4.10 4.77 11.67
N MET A 630 4.99 4.97 12.63
CA MET A 630 6.20 4.17 12.78
C MET A 630 5.87 2.67 12.87
N ARG A 631 4.85 2.30 13.65
CA ARG A 631 4.43 0.92 13.86
C ARG A 631 3.37 0.45 12.85
N TYR A 632 2.36 1.28 12.62
CA TYR A 632 1.14 0.88 11.91
C TYR A 632 1.04 1.39 10.47
N GLY A 633 1.97 2.24 10.04
CA GLY A 633 1.96 2.82 8.70
C GLY A 633 1.14 4.10 8.59
N SER A 634 0.90 4.54 7.37
CA SER A 634 0.22 5.76 6.97
C SER A 634 -1.12 5.41 6.28
N PRO A 635 -1.91 6.39 5.81
CA PRO A 635 -3.07 6.11 4.96
C PRO A 635 -2.76 5.18 3.77
N ARG A 636 -1.53 5.23 3.23
CA ARG A 636 -1.04 4.34 2.16
C ARG A 636 -1.13 2.85 2.54
N ASP A 637 -0.97 2.54 3.82
CA ASP A 637 -0.92 1.17 4.34
C ASP A 637 -2.28 0.71 4.92
N LEU A 638 -3.18 1.65 5.21
CA LEU A 638 -4.44 1.42 5.91
C LEU A 638 -5.68 1.51 5.02
N VAL A 639 -5.60 2.25 3.90
CA VAL A 639 -6.71 2.35 2.92
C VAL A 639 -6.68 1.14 2.00
N LEU A 640 -7.77 0.36 2.01
CA LEU A 640 -7.95 -0.83 1.18
C LEU A 640 -8.68 -0.51 -0.14
N GLY A 641 -9.60 0.45 -0.13
CA GLY A 641 -10.36 0.82 -1.32
C GLY A 641 -11.02 2.18 -1.20
N LEU A 642 -11.40 2.75 -2.35
CA LEU A 642 -12.06 4.03 -2.47
C LEU A 642 -13.16 3.98 -3.51
N ARG A 643 -14.22 4.79 -3.31
CA ARG A 643 -15.12 5.24 -4.38
C ARG A 643 -14.84 6.70 -4.65
N VAL A 644 -14.70 7.07 -5.92
CA VAL A 644 -14.24 8.40 -6.31
C VAL A 644 -15.10 8.92 -7.46
N ALA A 645 -15.61 10.15 -7.35
CA ALA A 645 -16.21 10.87 -8.45
C ALA A 645 -15.13 11.69 -9.20
N LEU A 646 -14.98 11.45 -10.49
CA LEU A 646 -14.05 12.17 -11.36
C LEU A 646 -14.64 13.51 -11.80
N SER A 647 -13.82 14.41 -12.35
CA SER A 647 -14.29 15.71 -12.87
C SER A 647 -15.36 15.58 -13.95
N THR A 648 -15.39 14.48 -14.67
CA THR A 648 -16.41 14.15 -15.69
C THR A 648 -17.78 13.78 -15.10
N GLY A 649 -17.90 13.62 -13.79
CA GLY A 649 -19.08 13.06 -13.12
C GLY A 649 -19.16 11.54 -13.17
N GLU A 650 -18.15 10.84 -13.70
CA GLU A 650 -18.04 9.39 -13.64
C GLU A 650 -17.62 8.96 -12.23
N ILE A 651 -18.26 7.93 -11.67
CA ILE A 651 -17.88 7.36 -10.36
C ILE A 651 -17.14 6.05 -10.61
N ILE A 652 -15.93 5.94 -10.05
CA ILE A 652 -15.10 4.75 -10.14
C ILE A 652 -14.84 4.14 -8.76
N LYS A 653 -14.63 2.83 -8.75
CA LYS A 653 -14.14 2.06 -7.61
C LYS A 653 -12.67 1.69 -7.84
N VAL A 654 -11.84 1.88 -6.82
CA VAL A 654 -10.42 1.47 -6.81
C VAL A 654 -10.13 0.67 -5.55
N GLY A 655 -9.28 -0.37 -5.66
CA GLY A 655 -9.03 -1.29 -4.57
C GLY A 655 -10.24 -2.18 -4.22
N GLY A 656 -10.35 -2.60 -2.96
CA GLY A 656 -11.40 -3.51 -2.50
C GLY A 656 -11.60 -3.47 -0.99
N ARG A 657 -12.06 -4.61 -0.42
CA ARG A 657 -12.29 -4.77 1.04
C ARG A 657 -11.34 -5.78 1.67
N THR A 658 -10.60 -6.50 0.88
CA THR A 658 -9.66 -7.52 1.34
C THR A 658 -8.27 -6.94 1.57
N VAL A 659 -7.57 -7.48 2.56
CA VAL A 659 -6.21 -7.02 2.94
C VAL A 659 -5.19 -7.32 1.84
N LYS A 660 -5.34 -8.46 1.13
CA LYS A 660 -4.59 -8.78 -0.08
C LYS A 660 -5.46 -8.56 -1.31
N ASN A 661 -4.99 -7.74 -2.24
CA ASN A 661 -5.66 -7.49 -3.51
C ASN A 661 -4.66 -6.96 -4.54
N VAL A 662 -4.34 -7.78 -5.53
CA VAL A 662 -3.49 -7.40 -6.67
C VAL A 662 -4.27 -7.49 -8.00
N ALA A 663 -5.59 -7.35 -7.94
CA ALA A 663 -6.45 -7.35 -9.11
C ALA A 663 -6.37 -6.03 -9.88
N GLY A 664 -5.55 -5.99 -10.91
CA GLY A 664 -5.28 -4.78 -11.68
C GLY A 664 -4.31 -3.82 -10.98
N TYR A 665 -4.29 -2.57 -11.42
CA TYR A 665 -3.39 -1.56 -10.85
C TYR A 665 -3.95 -0.98 -9.55
N ASP A 666 -3.10 -0.78 -8.54
CA ASP A 666 -3.49 -0.18 -7.28
C ASP A 666 -3.62 1.35 -7.39
N LEU A 667 -4.74 1.78 -7.95
CA LEU A 667 -5.04 3.21 -8.10
C LEU A 667 -5.34 3.90 -6.76
N THR A 668 -5.58 3.18 -5.65
CA THR A 668 -5.76 3.79 -4.32
C THR A 668 -4.57 4.66 -3.97
N LYS A 669 -3.36 4.21 -4.35
CA LYS A 669 -2.09 4.90 -4.09
C LYS A 669 -1.99 6.27 -4.78
N LEU A 670 -2.68 6.47 -5.92
CA LEU A 670 -2.74 7.79 -6.57
C LEU A 670 -3.63 8.78 -5.84
N PHE A 671 -4.77 8.31 -5.31
CA PHE A 671 -5.74 9.20 -4.67
C PHE A 671 -5.30 9.62 -3.27
N ILE A 672 -4.56 8.77 -2.54
CA ILE A 672 -3.97 9.11 -1.25
C ILE A 672 -2.93 10.23 -1.44
N GLY A 673 -3.08 11.34 -0.72
CA GLY A 673 -2.20 12.50 -0.85
C GLY A 673 -2.42 13.36 -2.10
N SER A 674 -3.49 13.08 -2.88
CA SER A 674 -3.81 13.81 -4.12
C SER A 674 -4.38 15.21 -3.90
N LEU A 675 -4.73 15.59 -2.68
CA LEU A 675 -5.37 16.87 -2.32
C LEU A 675 -6.68 17.16 -3.09
N GLY A 676 -7.37 16.09 -3.51
CA GLY A 676 -8.59 16.22 -4.31
C GLY A 676 -8.37 16.69 -5.75
N THR A 677 -7.15 16.60 -6.27
CA THR A 677 -6.80 17.05 -7.64
C THR A 677 -7.07 15.98 -8.71
N LEU A 678 -7.38 14.76 -8.30
CA LEU A 678 -7.70 13.64 -9.18
C LEU A 678 -9.19 13.25 -9.16
N GLY A 679 -9.92 13.65 -8.12
CA GLY A 679 -11.34 13.32 -7.93
C GLY A 679 -11.81 13.56 -6.53
N ALA A 680 -13.11 13.50 -6.31
CA ALA A 680 -13.76 13.60 -5.01
C ALA A 680 -13.92 12.21 -4.40
N MET A 681 -13.25 11.92 -3.29
CA MET A 681 -13.47 10.70 -2.53
C MET A 681 -14.87 10.70 -1.94
N LEU A 682 -15.64 9.65 -2.19
CA LEU A 682 -17.02 9.47 -1.73
C LEU A 682 -17.06 8.51 -0.56
N GLU A 683 -16.37 7.37 -0.69
CA GLU A 683 -16.25 6.34 0.33
C GLU A 683 -14.78 5.91 0.51
N VAL A 684 -14.44 5.53 1.73
CA VAL A 684 -13.12 5.04 2.12
C VAL A 684 -13.27 3.74 2.88
N THR A 685 -12.65 2.68 2.38
CA THR A 685 -12.53 1.40 3.08
C THR A 685 -11.21 1.35 3.82
N LEU A 686 -11.26 1.09 5.12
CA LEU A 686 -10.13 1.16 6.03
C LEU A 686 -9.90 -0.18 6.73
N ARG A 687 -8.63 -0.52 6.90
CA ARG A 687 -8.20 -1.60 7.79
C ARG A 687 -8.16 -1.09 9.22
N LEU A 688 -8.76 -1.86 10.13
CA LEU A 688 -8.72 -1.66 11.58
C LEU A 688 -7.73 -2.63 12.22
N ILE A 689 -7.43 -2.39 13.48
CA ILE A 689 -6.70 -3.31 14.34
C ILE A 689 -7.42 -3.47 15.68
N PRO A 690 -7.20 -4.57 16.41
CA PRO A 690 -7.64 -4.67 17.78
C PRO A 690 -7.01 -3.56 18.64
N LYS A 691 -7.79 -3.03 19.58
CA LYS A 691 -7.25 -2.05 20.55
C LYS A 691 -6.24 -2.74 21.45
N PRO A 692 -5.02 -2.20 21.64
CA PRO A 692 -4.03 -2.79 22.55
C PRO A 692 -4.55 -2.82 23.99
N GLU A 693 -4.19 -3.86 24.74
CA GLU A 693 -4.58 -3.99 26.16
C GLU A 693 -4.05 -2.83 27.01
N GLU A 694 -2.84 -2.39 26.70
CA GLU A 694 -2.17 -1.31 27.43
C GLU A 694 -1.46 -0.37 26.45
N THR A 695 -1.48 0.92 26.80
CA THR A 695 -0.73 1.98 26.14
C THR A 695 0.00 2.80 27.19
N ALA A 696 1.26 3.13 26.94
CA ALA A 696 2.05 3.96 27.84
C ALA A 696 2.91 4.93 27.04
N MET A 697 3.08 6.15 27.56
CA MET A 697 4.04 7.12 27.06
C MET A 697 5.14 7.32 28.08
N PHE A 698 6.38 7.24 27.63
CA PHE A 698 7.56 7.47 28.44
C PHE A 698 8.30 8.71 27.92
N THR A 699 8.87 9.49 28.83
CA THR A 699 9.69 10.64 28.50
C THR A 699 11.06 10.56 29.14
N VAL A 700 12.05 11.04 28.41
CA VAL A 700 13.40 11.21 28.91
C VAL A 700 14.04 12.43 28.26
N THR A 701 14.67 13.29 29.06
CA THR A 701 15.37 14.49 28.58
C THR A 701 16.88 14.24 28.63
N VAL A 702 17.53 14.36 27.49
CA VAL A 702 18.95 14.04 27.32
C VAL A 702 19.64 15.07 26.41
N SER A 703 20.98 15.04 26.36
CA SER A 703 21.72 15.81 25.36
C SER A 703 21.42 15.31 23.94
N PRO A 704 21.54 16.12 22.89
CA PRO A 704 21.37 15.69 21.52
C PRO A 704 22.31 14.54 21.11
N ALA A 705 23.56 14.54 21.60
CA ALA A 705 24.50 13.44 21.36
C ALA A 705 23.95 12.12 21.92
N ARG A 706 23.46 12.15 23.15
CA ARG A 706 22.85 10.98 23.79
C ARG A 706 21.54 10.56 23.09
N ALA A 707 20.70 11.54 22.67
CA ALA A 707 19.48 11.25 21.90
C ALA A 707 19.79 10.51 20.59
N ARG A 708 20.85 10.91 19.89
CA ARG A 708 21.32 10.27 18.64
C ARG A 708 21.70 8.80 18.85
N GLU A 709 22.51 8.54 19.89
CA GLU A 709 22.91 7.16 20.25
C GLU A 709 21.69 6.33 20.66
N ALA A 710 20.85 6.89 21.53
CA ALA A 710 19.69 6.19 22.08
C ALA A 710 18.62 5.88 21.02
N THR A 711 18.29 6.85 20.14
CA THR A 711 17.32 6.61 19.05
C THR A 711 17.86 5.55 18.08
N ALA A 712 19.14 5.58 17.73
CA ALA A 712 19.75 4.56 16.88
C ALA A 712 19.69 3.17 17.54
N ALA A 713 20.04 3.06 18.83
CA ALA A 713 19.96 1.80 19.57
C ALA A 713 18.52 1.29 19.68
N LEU A 714 17.56 2.17 19.98
CA LEU A 714 16.15 1.83 20.16
C LEU A 714 15.52 1.34 18.85
N LEU A 715 15.72 2.07 17.74
CA LEU A 715 15.15 1.72 16.44
C LEU A 715 15.75 0.41 15.88
N ASN A 716 16.99 0.08 16.23
CA ASN A 716 17.64 -1.16 15.82
C ASN A 716 17.46 -2.29 16.85
N SER A 717 16.78 -2.03 17.96
CA SER A 717 16.46 -3.05 18.95
C SER A 717 15.29 -3.94 18.51
N ARG A 718 15.06 -5.01 19.25
CA ARG A 718 13.89 -5.90 19.10
C ARG A 718 12.66 -5.39 19.85
N LEU A 719 12.76 -4.24 20.54
CA LEU A 719 11.63 -3.61 21.22
C LEU A 719 10.65 -3.05 20.16
N ASP A 720 9.43 -3.49 20.22
CA ASP A 720 8.37 -3.06 19.30
C ASP A 720 7.73 -1.73 19.79
N ILE A 721 8.56 -0.67 19.88
CA ILE A 721 8.10 0.67 20.27
C ILE A 721 7.15 1.23 19.19
N ALA A 722 5.98 1.72 19.61
CA ALA A 722 4.96 2.22 18.70
C ALA A 722 5.27 3.62 18.15
N THR A 723 5.88 4.49 18.96
CA THR A 723 6.29 5.84 18.57
C THR A 723 7.64 6.21 19.16
N CYS A 724 8.43 6.98 18.42
CA CYS A 724 9.69 7.55 18.88
C CYS A 724 9.80 8.99 18.37
N ASP A 725 9.42 9.95 19.21
CA ASP A 725 9.41 11.37 18.87
C ASP A 725 10.53 12.11 19.61
N VAL A 726 11.20 13.04 18.91
CA VAL A 726 12.28 13.88 19.47
C VAL A 726 11.86 15.35 19.38
N LEU A 727 11.79 16.03 20.52
CA LEU A 727 11.35 17.42 20.62
C LEU A 727 12.45 18.31 21.16
N SER A 728 12.70 19.43 20.51
CA SER A 728 13.65 20.42 21.01
C SER A 728 13.09 21.27 22.18
N THR A 729 11.77 21.48 22.17
CA THR A 729 11.05 22.16 23.26
C THR A 729 9.59 21.74 23.22
N THR A 730 8.88 21.81 24.34
CA THR A 730 7.45 21.56 24.42
C THR A 730 6.70 22.81 24.91
N PRO A 731 5.52 23.11 24.38
CA PRO A 731 4.72 24.26 24.84
C PRO A 731 4.19 24.12 26.28
N TRP A 732 4.17 22.91 26.83
CA TRP A 732 3.57 22.57 28.12
C TRP A 732 4.58 22.29 29.25
N GLU A 733 5.88 22.27 28.92
CA GLU A 733 6.96 22.08 29.91
C GLU A 733 7.90 23.27 29.87
N PRO A 734 8.47 23.69 31.01
CA PRO A 734 9.51 24.71 31.00
C PRO A 734 10.68 24.23 30.13
N ARG A 735 11.26 25.18 29.35
CA ARG A 735 12.40 24.84 28.49
C ARG A 735 13.42 24.03 29.26
N PRO A 736 13.87 22.87 28.70
CA PRO A 736 14.98 22.15 29.29
C PRO A 736 16.17 23.09 29.50
N ARG A 737 16.89 22.94 30.61
CA ARG A 737 18.09 23.74 30.85
C ARG A 737 19.19 23.32 29.88
N GLY A 738 19.70 24.24 29.07
CA GLY A 738 20.80 24.00 28.11
C GLY A 738 20.34 23.41 26.78
N ASP A 739 21.27 22.82 26.03
CA ASP A 739 21.07 22.21 24.72
C ASP A 739 20.52 20.78 24.85
N SER A 740 19.36 20.58 25.52
CA SER A 740 18.76 19.25 25.67
C SER A 740 17.54 19.08 24.77
N VAL A 741 17.21 17.81 24.48
CA VAL A 741 16.00 17.39 23.75
C VAL A 741 15.22 16.40 24.63
N THR A 742 13.90 16.35 24.45
CA THR A 742 13.05 15.38 25.10
C THR A 742 12.60 14.31 24.11
N LEU A 743 12.83 13.06 24.46
CA LEU A 743 12.28 11.90 23.73
C LEU A 743 10.91 11.56 24.31
N TYR A 744 9.93 11.32 23.43
CA TYR A 744 8.62 10.75 23.75
C TYR A 744 8.54 9.38 23.11
N LEU A 745 8.44 8.34 23.94
CA LEU A 745 8.52 6.94 23.54
C LEU A 745 7.20 6.26 23.87
N GLY A 746 6.43 5.90 22.85
CA GLY A 746 5.13 5.26 23.02
C GLY A 746 5.23 3.75 22.95
N ALA A 747 4.71 3.06 23.96
CA ALA A 747 4.58 1.60 24.02
C ALA A 747 3.09 1.21 23.92
N MET A 748 2.81 0.17 23.13
CA MET A 748 1.45 -0.36 22.93
C MET A 748 1.51 -1.87 22.76
N GLY A 749 0.57 -2.60 23.35
CA GLY A 749 0.52 -4.06 23.22
C GLY A 749 -0.18 -4.74 24.37
N SER A 750 0.23 -5.99 24.66
CA SER A 750 -0.16 -6.66 25.89
C SER A 750 0.52 -6.01 27.11
N ARG A 751 -0.02 -6.25 28.29
CA ARG A 751 0.55 -5.72 29.55
C ARG A 751 1.99 -6.17 29.75
N GLU A 752 2.29 -7.43 29.44
CA GLU A 752 3.63 -8.00 29.55
C GLU A 752 4.61 -7.32 28.59
N ALA A 753 4.19 -7.10 27.35
CA ALA A 753 5.00 -6.40 26.36
C ALA A 753 5.30 -4.96 26.78
N VAL A 754 4.30 -4.21 27.25
CA VAL A 754 4.51 -2.84 27.75
C VAL A 754 5.41 -2.81 28.99
N ALA A 755 5.21 -3.73 29.95
CA ALA A 755 6.06 -3.84 31.13
C ALA A 755 7.52 -4.21 30.77
N ARG A 756 7.74 -5.08 29.78
CA ARG A 756 9.08 -5.39 29.25
C ARG A 756 9.72 -4.16 28.61
N GLN A 757 9.00 -3.44 27.78
CA GLN A 757 9.48 -2.22 27.13
C GLN A 757 9.87 -1.18 28.19
N GLU A 758 9.07 -0.98 29.25
CA GLU A 758 9.40 -0.06 30.34
C GLU A 758 10.70 -0.45 31.03
N ARG A 759 10.92 -1.74 31.35
CA ARG A 759 12.17 -2.21 32.00
C ARG A 759 13.39 -1.93 31.12
N GLU A 760 13.31 -2.22 29.85
CA GLU A 760 14.41 -1.99 28.87
C GLU A 760 14.70 -0.49 28.70
N LEU A 761 13.65 0.34 28.60
CA LEU A 761 13.83 1.79 28.53
C LEU A 761 14.51 2.34 29.79
N ARG A 762 14.13 1.88 30.98
CA ARG A 762 14.81 2.28 32.23
C ARG A 762 16.27 1.83 32.31
N ALA A 763 16.59 0.67 31.74
CA ALA A 763 17.97 0.19 31.64
C ALA A 763 18.78 1.00 30.60
N MET A 764 18.15 1.37 29.48
CA MET A 764 18.80 2.15 28.43
C MET A 764 19.07 3.61 28.82
N PHE A 765 18.24 4.18 29.70
CA PHE A 765 18.32 5.58 30.11
C PHE A 765 18.52 5.73 31.62
N PRO A 766 19.78 5.58 32.13
CA PRO A 766 20.10 5.79 33.54
C PRO A 766 19.86 7.23 34.01
N GLU A 767 19.71 8.18 33.07
CA GLU A 767 19.34 9.58 33.34
C GLU A 767 17.93 9.70 33.95
N GLY A 768 17.13 8.67 33.82
CA GLY A 768 15.77 8.57 34.35
C GLY A 768 14.69 8.61 33.25
N VAL A 769 13.78 7.66 33.35
CA VAL A 769 12.59 7.55 32.46
C VAL A 769 11.35 7.85 33.29
N THR A 770 10.52 8.78 32.82
CA THR A 770 9.25 9.11 33.46
C THR A 770 8.11 8.50 32.64
N ARG A 771 7.27 7.68 33.26
CA ARG A 771 6.00 7.25 32.69
C ARG A 771 5.00 8.38 32.86
N VAL A 772 4.42 8.87 31.75
CA VAL A 772 3.48 9.98 31.75
C VAL A 772 2.09 9.44 32.10
N GLY A 773 1.47 9.97 33.17
CA GLY A 773 0.13 9.58 33.61
C GLY A 773 -1.01 10.33 32.91
N ASP A 774 -0.71 11.35 32.11
CA ASP A 774 -1.70 12.18 31.39
C ASP A 774 -2.00 11.56 30.02
N GLU A 775 -3.19 11.01 29.83
CA GLU A 775 -3.63 10.42 28.55
C GLU A 775 -3.66 11.45 27.41
N ALA A 776 -3.83 12.75 27.70
CA ALA A 776 -3.81 13.80 26.69
C ALA A 776 -2.44 13.99 26.03
N ILE A 777 -1.37 13.39 26.58
CA ILE A 777 -0.02 13.52 26.04
C ILE A 777 0.09 13.02 24.59
N TRP A 778 -0.61 11.94 24.26
CA TRP A 778 -0.64 11.40 22.89
C TRP A 778 -1.15 12.43 21.88
N ALA A 779 -2.27 13.13 22.23
CA ALA A 779 -2.83 14.16 21.39
C ALA A 779 -1.92 15.40 21.31
N ARG A 780 -1.26 15.76 22.42
CA ARG A 780 -0.32 16.90 22.45
C ARG A 780 0.88 16.64 21.55
N VAL A 781 1.55 15.50 21.66
CA VAL A 781 2.70 15.12 20.81
C VAL A 781 2.28 15.03 19.35
N ARG A 782 1.14 14.41 19.05
CA ARG A 782 0.57 14.34 17.71
C ARG A 782 0.38 15.73 17.09
N ASN A 783 -0.22 16.64 17.84
CA ASN A 783 -0.64 17.97 17.36
C ASN A 783 0.51 18.98 17.29
N LEU A 784 1.72 18.68 17.71
CA LEU A 784 2.89 19.53 17.47
C LEU A 784 3.14 19.79 15.99
N ALA A 785 2.77 18.86 15.12
CA ALA A 785 2.84 19.02 13.67
C ALA A 785 1.57 19.64 13.05
N TYR A 786 0.68 20.23 13.86
CA TYR A 786 -0.48 20.97 13.38
C TYR A 786 -0.21 22.48 13.47
N PRO A 787 -0.44 23.27 12.41
CA PRO A 787 -0.11 24.68 12.42
C PRO A 787 -0.96 25.44 13.44
N ALA A 788 -0.29 26.21 14.30
CA ALA A 788 -0.92 27.10 15.27
C ALA A 788 -0.46 28.55 15.02
N GLY A 789 -1.38 29.44 14.70
CA GLY A 789 -1.09 30.87 14.56
C GLY A 789 -0.44 31.27 13.22
N GLU A 790 0.25 32.44 13.22
CA GLU A 790 0.79 33.06 12.01
C GLU A 790 2.18 32.53 11.56
N GLY A 791 2.72 31.52 12.23
CA GLY A 791 4.02 30.94 11.90
C GLY A 791 3.99 30.09 10.63
N CYS A 792 5.14 29.47 10.32
CA CYS A 792 5.24 28.49 9.26
C CYS A 792 5.56 27.09 9.82
N LEU A 793 5.15 26.07 9.08
CA LEU A 793 5.43 24.65 9.31
C LEU A 793 6.13 24.09 8.08
N LEU A 794 7.43 23.77 8.23
CA LEU A 794 8.21 23.08 7.20
C LEU A 794 8.40 21.61 7.62
N ARG A 795 7.92 20.69 6.80
CA ARG A 795 8.21 19.26 6.96
C ARG A 795 9.45 18.91 6.17
N LEU A 796 10.41 18.29 6.84
CA LEU A 796 11.64 17.75 6.28
C LEU A 796 11.58 16.22 6.31
N SER A 797 11.90 15.58 5.20
CA SER A 797 12.07 14.12 5.11
C SER A 797 13.55 13.85 4.99
N VAL A 798 14.15 13.18 5.96
CA VAL A 798 15.59 12.92 6.04
C VAL A 798 15.86 11.45 6.40
N PRO A 799 17.07 10.91 6.18
CA PRO A 799 17.43 9.61 6.73
C PRO A 799 17.25 9.57 8.24
N MET A 800 16.76 8.46 8.81
CA MET A 800 16.49 8.33 10.26
C MET A 800 17.70 8.68 11.11
N ALA A 801 18.90 8.26 10.71
CA ALA A 801 20.16 8.58 11.38
C ALA A 801 20.50 10.09 11.39
N LYS A 802 19.77 10.93 10.63
CA LYS A 802 19.98 12.38 10.53
C LYS A 802 18.90 13.21 11.23
N VAL A 803 17.92 12.56 11.83
CA VAL A 803 16.80 13.24 12.49
C VAL A 803 17.26 14.16 13.62
N VAL A 804 18.07 13.65 14.54
CA VAL A 804 18.55 14.44 15.69
C VAL A 804 19.46 15.58 15.27
N ASP A 805 20.33 15.38 14.25
CA ASP A 805 21.18 16.45 13.68
C ASP A 805 20.29 17.59 13.13
N MET A 806 19.18 17.25 12.50
CA MET A 806 18.26 18.24 11.96
C MET A 806 17.46 18.95 13.06
N VAL A 807 17.08 18.25 14.14
CA VAL A 807 16.46 18.85 15.34
C VAL A 807 17.39 19.89 15.95
N GLU A 808 18.67 19.58 16.16
CA GLU A 808 19.69 20.51 16.67
C GLU A 808 19.82 21.74 15.74
N LEU A 809 19.93 21.51 14.43
CA LEU A 809 20.06 22.58 13.45
C LEU A 809 18.88 23.56 13.50
N ILE A 810 17.67 23.05 13.64
CA ILE A 810 16.46 23.89 13.71
C ILE A 810 16.45 24.67 15.02
N ALA A 811 16.68 23.99 16.15
CA ALA A 811 16.63 24.56 17.49
C ALA A 811 17.74 25.58 17.78
N ALA A 812 18.85 25.55 17.05
CA ALA A 812 19.97 26.47 17.19
C ALA A 812 19.60 27.96 16.88
N ARG A 813 18.44 28.20 16.26
CA ARG A 813 17.95 29.57 15.96
C ARG A 813 16.81 29.96 16.93
N PRO A 814 16.90 31.13 17.58
CA PRO A 814 15.82 31.64 18.41
C PRO A 814 14.48 31.74 17.65
N GLY A 815 13.39 31.34 18.30
CA GLY A 815 12.04 31.38 17.72
C GLY A 815 11.70 30.16 16.85
N TRP A 816 12.62 29.20 16.67
CA TRP A 816 12.37 27.94 15.96
C TRP A 816 12.27 26.77 16.92
N THR A 817 11.34 25.88 16.65
CA THR A 817 11.09 24.63 17.40
C THR A 817 11.09 23.45 16.44
N ALA A 818 11.67 22.34 16.87
CA ALA A 818 11.67 21.09 16.13
C ALA A 818 10.84 20.03 16.85
N ALA A 819 10.00 19.33 16.08
CA ALA A 819 9.34 18.10 16.47
C ALA A 819 9.64 17.03 15.43
N ALA A 820 10.14 15.87 15.82
CA ALA A 820 10.59 14.87 14.87
C ALA A 820 10.04 13.48 15.19
N ARG A 821 9.75 12.71 14.14
CA ARG A 821 9.38 11.30 14.12
C ARG A 821 10.64 10.49 13.80
N ALA A 822 11.37 10.05 14.81
CA ALA A 822 12.70 9.47 14.60
C ALA A 822 12.66 8.19 13.74
N GLY A 823 11.66 7.33 13.96
CA GLY A 823 11.52 6.08 13.20
C GLY A 823 11.03 6.23 11.75
N ASP A 824 10.58 7.44 11.38
CA ASP A 824 10.10 7.74 10.02
C ASP A 824 11.04 8.67 9.23
N GLY A 825 12.03 9.26 9.88
CA GLY A 825 12.89 10.25 9.24
C GLY A 825 12.18 11.58 8.94
N ILE A 826 11.10 11.91 9.67
CA ILE A 826 10.30 13.14 9.47
C ILE A 826 10.64 14.15 10.56
N VAL A 827 10.97 15.38 10.16
CA VAL A 827 11.24 16.49 11.08
C VAL A 827 10.38 17.68 10.71
N TYR A 828 9.65 18.21 11.67
CA TYR A 828 8.86 19.42 11.54
C TYR A 828 9.62 20.59 12.14
N ALA A 829 9.83 21.62 11.34
CA ALA A 829 10.37 22.92 11.80
C ALA A 829 9.24 23.94 11.87
N LEU A 830 8.99 24.41 13.09
CA LEU A 830 7.97 25.43 13.38
C LEU A 830 8.68 26.75 13.75
N GLY A 831 8.28 27.84 13.15
CA GLY A 831 8.92 29.11 13.42
C GLY A 831 8.35 30.27 12.63
N PRO A 832 9.01 31.43 12.67
CA PRO A 832 8.61 32.62 11.91
C PRO A 832 8.63 32.39 10.40
N ALA A 833 7.87 33.19 9.64
CA ALA A 833 7.85 33.14 8.18
C ALA A 833 9.15 33.73 7.56
N ASP A 834 10.29 33.14 7.88
CA ASP A 834 11.64 33.54 7.43
C ASP A 834 12.05 32.69 6.20
N ARG A 835 11.91 33.29 5.01
CA ARG A 835 12.25 32.68 3.74
C ARG A 835 13.70 32.16 3.69
N GLY A 836 14.66 33.01 4.15
CA GLY A 836 16.09 32.62 4.11
C GLY A 836 16.39 31.40 4.97
N ARG A 837 15.72 31.27 6.13
CA ARG A 837 15.83 30.11 6.99
C ARG A 837 15.18 28.87 6.36
N LEU A 838 14.02 29.01 5.76
CA LEU A 838 13.35 27.89 5.06
C LEU A 838 14.19 27.36 3.90
N GLU A 839 14.81 28.25 3.10
CA GLU A 839 15.75 27.87 2.03
C GLU A 839 16.96 27.13 2.58
N THR A 840 17.53 27.60 3.70
CA THR A 840 18.65 26.94 4.39
C THR A 840 18.27 25.53 4.84
N LEU A 841 17.15 25.38 5.55
CA LEU A 841 16.70 24.07 6.04
C LEU A 841 16.40 23.08 4.90
N ARG A 842 15.81 23.57 3.81
CA ARG A 842 15.60 22.77 2.58
C ARG A 842 16.91 22.31 1.97
N ALA A 843 17.89 23.19 1.87
CA ALA A 843 19.21 22.86 1.33
C ALA A 843 19.93 21.82 2.22
N GLU A 844 19.86 21.95 3.53
CA GLU A 844 20.46 20.97 4.46
C GLU A 844 19.79 19.59 4.35
N ALA A 845 18.45 19.53 4.26
CA ALA A 845 17.76 18.28 4.00
C ALA A 845 18.20 17.66 2.66
N GLY A 846 18.36 18.46 1.62
CA GLY A 846 18.83 18.01 0.31
C GLY A 846 20.24 17.41 0.33
N LYS A 847 21.19 17.99 1.12
CA LYS A 847 22.56 17.47 1.27
C LYS A 847 22.62 16.05 1.81
N VAL A 848 21.64 15.66 2.62
CA VAL A 848 21.55 14.30 3.19
C VAL A 848 20.64 13.36 2.36
N GLY A 849 20.26 13.77 1.14
CA GLY A 849 19.40 13.00 0.25
C GLY A 849 17.92 13.02 0.63
N GLY A 850 17.52 14.02 1.38
CA GLY A 850 16.14 14.25 1.80
C GLY A 850 15.43 15.35 1.00
N GLY A 851 14.26 15.76 1.48
CA GLY A 851 13.44 16.80 0.87
C GLY A 851 12.73 17.67 1.90
N ALA A 852 12.06 18.72 1.42
CA ALA A 852 11.30 19.61 2.31
C ALA A 852 10.02 20.12 1.63
N VAL A 853 8.92 20.16 2.40
CA VAL A 853 7.60 20.67 1.99
C VAL A 853 7.16 21.75 2.98
N LEU A 854 6.78 22.92 2.49
CA LEU A 854 6.17 23.97 3.31
C LEU A 854 4.69 23.64 3.50
N GLU A 855 4.34 22.98 4.61
CA GLU A 855 2.96 22.56 4.86
C GLU A 855 2.04 23.71 5.20
N ALA A 856 2.49 24.62 6.06
CA ALA A 856 1.71 25.79 6.45
C ALA A 856 2.56 27.05 6.48
N GLY A 857 1.92 28.20 6.28
CA GLY A 857 2.54 29.53 6.35
C GLY A 857 1.66 30.60 5.74
N PRO A 858 2.01 31.87 5.92
CA PRO A 858 1.30 32.98 5.29
C PRO A 858 1.22 32.79 3.76
N VAL A 859 0.10 33.21 3.19
CA VAL A 859 -0.16 33.04 1.74
C VAL A 859 0.93 33.75 0.89
N GLU A 860 1.37 34.90 1.30
CA GLU A 860 2.42 35.65 0.61
C GLU A 860 3.76 34.93 0.61
N LEU A 861 4.10 34.24 1.71
CA LEU A 861 5.27 33.35 1.75
C LEU A 861 5.11 32.20 0.75
N LYS A 862 3.97 31.52 0.76
CA LYS A 862 3.69 30.38 -0.14
C LYS A 862 3.67 30.79 -1.62
N ARG A 863 3.29 32.04 -1.97
CA ARG A 863 3.36 32.54 -3.34
C ARG A 863 4.80 32.80 -3.80
N GLY A 864 5.67 33.20 -2.90
CA GLY A 864 7.08 33.50 -3.18
C GLY A 864 8.07 32.37 -2.91
N PHE A 865 7.62 31.25 -2.33
CA PHE A 865 8.46 30.11 -1.95
C PHE A 865 7.88 28.82 -2.55
N PRO A 866 8.66 27.98 -3.24
CA PRO A 866 8.17 26.71 -3.79
C PRO A 866 7.68 25.78 -2.67
N VAL A 867 6.36 25.58 -2.58
CA VAL A 867 5.73 24.84 -1.47
C VAL A 867 6.23 23.40 -1.42
N TRP A 868 6.24 22.73 -2.57
CA TRP A 868 6.55 21.31 -2.65
C TRP A 868 8.05 21.01 -2.70
N SER A 869 8.77 21.64 -3.60
CA SER A 869 10.21 21.50 -3.81
C SER A 869 10.62 22.47 -4.90
N ALA A 870 11.90 22.82 -4.99
CA ALA A 870 12.41 23.60 -6.13
C ALA A 870 12.24 22.82 -7.46
N VAL A 871 12.42 21.51 -7.40
CA VAL A 871 12.16 20.58 -8.52
C VAL A 871 11.35 19.41 -7.97
N VAL A 872 10.20 19.13 -8.57
CA VAL A 872 9.40 17.92 -8.30
C VAL A 872 9.79 16.86 -9.31
N PRO A 873 10.38 15.74 -8.87
CA PRO A 873 10.72 14.66 -9.80
C PRO A 873 9.47 14.12 -10.51
N ASN A 874 9.58 13.81 -11.81
CA ASN A 874 8.49 13.25 -12.63
C ASN A 874 7.22 14.11 -12.70
N ALA A 875 7.34 15.42 -12.58
CA ALA A 875 6.21 16.35 -12.67
C ALA A 875 5.44 16.23 -14.00
N ASP A 876 6.12 15.90 -15.08
CA ASP A 876 5.52 15.64 -16.39
C ASP A 876 4.60 14.42 -16.37
N LEU A 877 5.04 13.32 -15.78
CA LEU A 877 4.25 12.09 -15.62
C LEU A 877 3.04 12.33 -14.69
N MET A 878 3.25 13.07 -13.59
CA MET A 878 2.17 13.43 -12.68
C MET A 878 1.12 14.31 -13.34
N ARG A 879 1.52 15.28 -14.20
CA ARG A 879 0.57 16.07 -15.00
C ARG A 879 -0.21 15.21 -15.98
N ALA A 880 0.43 14.26 -16.65
CA ALA A 880 -0.24 13.35 -17.56
C ALA A 880 -1.27 12.47 -16.82
N LEU A 881 -0.91 11.93 -15.64
CA LEU A 881 -1.82 11.19 -14.77
C LEU A 881 -3.01 12.07 -14.33
N ARG A 882 -2.74 13.30 -13.89
CA ARG A 882 -3.79 14.24 -13.51
C ARG A 882 -4.75 14.51 -14.68
N GLN A 883 -4.24 14.76 -15.86
CA GLN A 883 -5.06 15.01 -17.05
C GLN A 883 -5.94 13.80 -17.43
N THR A 884 -5.54 12.60 -17.05
CA THR A 884 -6.34 11.37 -17.23
C THR A 884 -7.61 11.38 -16.37
N PHE A 885 -7.55 11.90 -15.15
CA PHE A 885 -8.67 11.93 -14.21
C PHE A 885 -9.41 13.28 -14.19
N ASP A 886 -8.73 14.36 -14.53
CA ASP A 886 -9.27 15.71 -14.63
C ASP A 886 -8.91 16.35 -15.99
N PRO A 887 -9.52 15.88 -17.10
CA PRO A 887 -9.20 16.36 -18.45
C PRO A 887 -9.54 17.83 -18.67
N THR A 888 -10.47 18.39 -17.91
CA THR A 888 -10.86 19.81 -17.97
C THR A 888 -10.01 20.71 -17.05
N GLY A 889 -9.25 20.14 -16.13
CA GLY A 889 -8.38 20.86 -15.21
C GLY A 889 -9.13 21.69 -14.16
N VAL A 890 -10.37 21.32 -13.82
CA VAL A 890 -11.20 22.07 -12.87
C VAL A 890 -10.90 21.76 -11.41
N LEU A 891 -10.30 20.60 -11.08
CA LEU A 891 -10.08 20.17 -9.72
C LEU A 891 -8.86 20.84 -9.05
N GLY A 892 -9.01 21.13 -7.75
CA GLY A 892 -7.91 21.48 -6.85
C GLY A 892 -7.47 22.95 -6.88
N CYS A 893 -8.09 23.83 -7.69
CA CYS A 893 -7.86 25.28 -7.69
C CYS A 893 -6.37 25.69 -7.66
N GLY A 894 -5.49 24.98 -8.39
CA GLY A 894 -4.06 25.30 -8.43
C GLY A 894 -3.21 24.69 -7.30
N ARG A 895 -3.79 23.89 -6.40
CA ARG A 895 -3.10 23.28 -5.26
C ARG A 895 -2.26 22.05 -5.61
N ALA A 896 -2.31 21.57 -6.83
CA ALA A 896 -1.60 20.39 -7.30
C ALA A 896 -0.08 20.50 -7.12
N VAL A 897 0.56 19.35 -6.96
CA VAL A 897 2.02 19.24 -6.87
C VAL A 897 2.69 19.46 -8.22
N ALA A 898 2.00 19.15 -9.34
CA ALA A 898 2.54 19.24 -10.69
C ALA A 898 1.51 19.77 -11.70
#